data_da8c9fbfb37e1ef514a73848c983165b
#
_entry.id   da8c9fbfb37e1ef514a73848c983165b
#
_cell.length_a   1.000
_cell.length_b   1.000
_cell.length_c   1.000
_cell.angle_alpha   90.00
_cell.angle_beta   90.00
_cell.angle_gamma   90.00
#
_symmetry.space_group_name_H-M   'P 1'
#
loop_
_entity.id
_entity.type
_entity.pdbx_description
1 polymer ?
#
loop_
_entity_poly.entity_id
_entity_poly.type
_entity_poly.pdbx_seq_one_letter_code
_entity_poly.pdbx_strand_id
1 'polypeptide(L)'
;MSPSIQKRSPATIAEQIGDPAERAAFLQLFQQAPPLQMRERADKFLSGFPQSAYRAQAYEVAARASFDLQNFKQGLADAQRSLSMLPENPMLLTAVADVEAHQDLDSDAIVHADEAFEGLLHCGPPSSVPESKWPALRRNLESSALFSKGRALLQQALRHPAGEKRDSLLSDSQAALLLSQELNSADLETIYVLGLTQLTMHDSQKAASNFASVYRAGGELAPRALSNLRTIYQVLYPGSSISFENFLDDANNRTTAVQLTPAHVSTETESSRHTSSAYLGSTGCRECHAEIFRHWSESGMSKMFRPYAAQNVVGDFTKDNQFYLDDEGDYRQGNGNASRRTGKEPFARMVIRHGRYYFEIRRSEGSWHRYLVDYTIGSKFQQAYATKLPNGEIHVFPIQYNLVERRWINFWRVIDGPRTERSDPRNWEQLDSSSNYQLNCAVCHTSQLRSVKVGGFDVNNVQFKEPGINCEMCHGPSAQHAVDIAESRFYAKAPLDPPVNFDQIDKRDFDAICAQCHAQSALRKPGTFGELNYSNSGDFFRHNARAPLAEFSRKGFYKDGRFRQTTLIVEALERSQCFKKGQLSCENCHDPHGFDSASNPTSLKFLGNSDLMCTGCHSEFQKSSRLAQHSHHLLASEGSRCVSCHMPRIMEALMFRTRTHQIDDIPNAEMTQRFGQAESPNACLACHTEKDAEWVRQWLLDWTQVRGSPMATEKSMN
;
A
#
# COMPACT_ATOMS: atom_id res chain seq x y z
N MET A 1 -67.39 21.23 30.31
CA MET A 1 -65.92 21.37 30.09
C MET A 1 -65.33 19.97 30.03
N SER A 2 -65.08 19.48 28.82
CA SER A 2 -64.41 18.17 28.61
C SER A 2 -62.90 18.36 28.81
N PRO A 3 -62.19 17.46 29.54
CA PRO A 3 -60.76 17.57 29.66
C PRO A 3 -60.09 17.26 28.34
N SER A 4 -59.28 18.21 27.87
CA SER A 4 -58.43 18.04 26.72
C SER A 4 -57.43 16.88 27.00
N ILE A 5 -57.58 15.79 26.28
CA ILE A 5 -56.57 14.70 26.25
C ILE A 5 -55.32 15.28 25.61
N GLN A 6 -54.34 15.67 26.42
CA GLN A 6 -53.00 15.94 25.91
C GLN A 6 -52.49 14.60 25.34
N LYS A 7 -52.32 14.51 24.05
CA LYS A 7 -51.56 13.43 23.38
C LYS A 7 -50.13 13.51 23.98
N ARG A 8 -49.79 12.60 24.90
CA ARG A 8 -48.41 12.37 25.30
C ARG A 8 -47.63 11.93 24.06
N SER A 9 -46.56 12.63 23.74
CA SER A 9 -45.61 12.18 22.78
C SER A 9 -45.16 10.75 23.15
N PRO A 10 -45.00 9.84 22.22
CA PRO A 10 -44.52 8.48 22.52
C PRO A 10 -43.17 8.59 23.26
N ALA A 11 -42.99 7.77 24.32
CA ALA A 11 -41.75 7.71 25.06
C ALA A 11 -40.59 7.32 24.16
N THR A 12 -39.49 8.02 24.23
CA THR A 12 -38.27 7.67 23.50
C THR A 12 -37.71 6.34 23.97
N ILE A 13 -36.92 5.65 23.16
CA ILE A 13 -36.24 4.38 23.57
C ILE A 13 -35.49 4.59 24.88
N ALA A 14 -34.76 5.68 25.05
CA ALA A 14 -34.02 5.99 26.25
C ALA A 14 -34.90 6.10 27.51
N GLU A 15 -36.13 6.63 27.39
CA GLU A 15 -37.08 6.73 28.50
C GLU A 15 -37.65 5.37 28.91
N GLN A 16 -37.61 4.38 28.03
CA GLN A 16 -38.05 3.01 28.30
C GLN A 16 -37.01 2.17 29.05
N ILE A 17 -35.74 2.62 29.10
CA ILE A 17 -34.66 1.92 29.81
C ILE A 17 -34.80 2.15 31.29
N GLY A 18 -35.13 1.10 32.05
CA GLY A 18 -35.36 1.16 33.49
C GLY A 18 -34.10 1.36 34.34
N ASP A 19 -32.98 0.74 33.95
CA ASP A 19 -31.70 0.86 34.63
C ASP A 19 -31.04 2.22 34.31
N PRO A 20 -30.78 3.08 35.30
CA PRO A 20 -30.13 4.39 35.08
C PRO A 20 -28.72 4.27 34.46
N ALA A 21 -27.93 3.25 34.80
CA ALA A 21 -26.60 3.05 34.28
C ALA A 21 -26.64 2.62 32.80
N GLU A 22 -27.53 1.69 32.47
CA GLU A 22 -27.77 1.28 31.10
C GLU A 22 -28.30 2.43 30.23
N ARG A 23 -29.25 3.20 30.76
CA ARG A 23 -29.80 4.40 30.09
C ARG A 23 -28.72 5.43 29.80
N ALA A 24 -27.86 5.73 30.76
CA ALA A 24 -26.76 6.67 30.59
C ALA A 24 -25.76 6.16 29.51
N ALA A 25 -25.41 4.89 29.54
CA ALA A 25 -24.53 4.27 28.55
C ALA A 25 -25.17 4.26 27.16
N PHE A 26 -26.48 3.97 27.06
CA PHE A 26 -27.23 3.98 25.80
C PHE A 26 -27.25 5.38 25.18
N LEU A 27 -27.49 6.43 25.95
CA LEU A 27 -27.48 7.81 25.46
C LEU A 27 -26.09 8.23 24.95
N GLN A 28 -25.01 7.68 25.52
CA GLN A 28 -23.65 7.95 25.06
C GLN A 28 -23.35 7.36 23.67
N LEU A 29 -24.06 6.30 23.23
CA LEU A 29 -23.89 5.71 21.92
C LEU A 29 -24.18 6.73 20.79
N PHE A 30 -25.14 7.62 21.00
CA PHE A 30 -25.61 8.56 19.97
C PHE A 30 -25.01 9.97 20.11
N GLN A 31 -24.16 10.19 21.09
CA GLN A 31 -23.44 11.45 21.19
C GLN A 31 -22.35 11.49 20.09
N GLN A 32 -22.37 12.55 19.31
CA GLN A 32 -21.41 12.74 18.22
C GLN A 32 -19.97 12.70 18.75
N ALA A 33 -19.15 11.84 18.12
CA ALA A 33 -17.76 11.64 18.48
C ALA A 33 -16.99 11.09 17.26
N PRO A 34 -15.65 11.14 17.27
CA PRO A 34 -14.85 10.45 16.24
C PRO A 34 -15.19 8.95 16.17
N PRO A 35 -15.12 8.33 14.99
CA PRO A 35 -15.53 6.94 14.77
C PRO A 35 -14.91 5.93 15.76
N LEU A 36 -13.65 6.12 16.13
CA LEU A 36 -12.98 5.28 17.12
C LEU A 36 -13.66 5.34 18.50
N GLN A 37 -14.02 6.54 18.96
CA GLN A 37 -14.71 6.70 20.25
C GLN A 37 -16.14 6.14 20.20
N MET A 38 -16.81 6.28 19.06
CA MET A 38 -18.14 5.68 18.87
C MET A 38 -18.04 4.16 18.94
N ARG A 39 -17.02 3.58 18.32
CA ARG A 39 -16.75 2.15 18.41
C ARG A 39 -16.49 1.70 19.85
N GLU A 40 -15.63 2.41 20.57
CA GLU A 40 -15.32 2.12 21.98
C GLU A 40 -16.56 2.20 22.89
N ARG A 41 -17.44 3.17 22.66
CA ARG A 41 -18.70 3.30 23.40
C ARG A 41 -19.64 2.13 23.12
N ALA A 42 -19.76 1.72 21.88
CA ALA A 42 -20.56 0.55 21.50
C ALA A 42 -20.02 -0.73 22.15
N ASP A 43 -18.71 -0.97 22.09
CA ASP A 43 -18.06 -2.13 22.73
C ASP A 43 -18.23 -2.10 24.27
N LYS A 44 -18.14 -0.93 24.88
CA LYS A 44 -18.39 -0.75 26.32
C LYS A 44 -19.84 -1.04 26.68
N PHE A 45 -20.79 -0.58 25.89
CA PHE A 45 -22.21 -0.89 26.11
C PHE A 45 -22.47 -2.40 25.99
N LEU A 46 -21.99 -3.03 24.91
CA LEU A 46 -22.19 -4.46 24.66
C LEU A 46 -21.55 -5.37 25.73
N SER A 47 -20.39 -4.95 26.26
CA SER A 47 -19.72 -5.69 27.33
C SER A 47 -20.33 -5.43 28.70
N GLY A 48 -20.79 -4.21 28.97
CA GLY A 48 -21.40 -3.83 30.24
C GLY A 48 -22.84 -4.34 30.41
N PHE A 49 -23.57 -4.46 29.30
CA PHE A 49 -24.98 -4.85 29.29
C PHE A 49 -25.25 -5.99 28.30
N PRO A 50 -24.66 -7.19 28.49
CA PRO A 50 -24.71 -8.28 27.50
C PRO A 50 -26.11 -8.88 27.30
N GLN A 51 -27.07 -8.59 28.19
CA GLN A 51 -28.46 -9.02 28.11
C GLN A 51 -29.42 -7.88 27.74
N SER A 52 -28.91 -6.70 27.42
CA SER A 52 -29.72 -5.55 27.04
C SER A 52 -30.62 -5.86 25.83
N ALA A 53 -31.86 -5.40 25.88
CA ALA A 53 -32.77 -5.43 24.73
C ALA A 53 -32.32 -4.48 23.59
N TYR A 54 -31.39 -3.55 23.89
CA TYR A 54 -30.94 -2.48 22.98
C TYR A 54 -29.59 -2.78 22.34
N ARG A 55 -29.14 -4.02 22.37
CA ARG A 55 -27.87 -4.45 21.74
C ARG A 55 -27.85 -4.23 20.22
N ALA A 56 -29.01 -4.32 19.57
CA ALA A 56 -29.10 -4.07 18.14
C ALA A 56 -28.60 -2.67 17.78
N GLN A 57 -29.02 -1.64 18.53
CA GLN A 57 -28.59 -0.26 18.33
C GLN A 57 -27.10 -0.08 18.62
N ALA A 58 -26.56 -0.76 19.63
CA ALA A 58 -25.13 -0.72 19.90
C ALA A 58 -24.30 -1.39 18.79
N TYR A 59 -24.77 -2.51 18.26
CA TYR A 59 -24.15 -3.16 17.08
C TYR A 59 -24.25 -2.28 15.82
N GLU A 60 -25.36 -1.57 15.61
CA GLU A 60 -25.46 -0.62 14.51
C GLU A 60 -24.42 0.51 14.62
N VAL A 61 -24.27 1.11 15.80
CA VAL A 61 -23.24 2.14 16.05
C VAL A 61 -21.85 1.57 15.82
N ALA A 62 -21.59 0.35 16.30
CA ALA A 62 -20.33 -0.34 16.09
C ALA A 62 -20.04 -0.59 14.61
N ALA A 63 -21.05 -1.01 13.84
CA ALA A 63 -20.95 -1.26 12.41
C ALA A 63 -20.61 0.01 11.64
N ARG A 64 -21.37 1.09 11.84
CA ARG A 64 -21.14 2.39 11.19
C ARG A 64 -19.77 2.95 11.53
N ALA A 65 -19.39 2.93 12.81
CA ALA A 65 -18.06 3.36 13.23
C ALA A 65 -16.94 2.52 12.57
N SER A 66 -17.18 1.22 12.36
CA SER A 66 -16.23 0.35 11.68
C SER A 66 -16.14 0.64 10.18
N PHE A 67 -17.24 1.00 9.53
CA PHE A 67 -17.26 1.43 8.13
C PHE A 67 -16.47 2.73 7.94
N ASP A 68 -16.68 3.72 8.82
CA ASP A 68 -15.93 4.98 8.82
C ASP A 68 -14.43 4.77 9.06
N LEU A 69 -14.07 3.73 9.84
CA LEU A 69 -12.68 3.31 10.08
C LEU A 69 -12.13 2.39 8.96
N GLN A 70 -12.89 2.16 7.89
CA GLN A 70 -12.56 1.25 6.79
C GLN A 70 -12.31 -0.20 7.24
N ASN A 71 -12.82 -0.58 8.41
CA ASN A 71 -12.78 -1.96 8.90
C ASN A 71 -14.06 -2.70 8.46
N PHE A 72 -14.21 -2.86 7.14
CA PHE A 72 -15.44 -3.35 6.51
C PHE A 72 -15.85 -4.73 7.00
N LYS A 73 -14.90 -5.66 7.14
CA LYS A 73 -15.19 -7.01 7.64
C LYS A 73 -15.83 -7.01 9.04
N GLN A 74 -15.28 -6.23 9.96
CA GLN A 74 -15.84 -6.12 11.30
C GLN A 74 -17.16 -5.38 11.28
N GLY A 75 -17.26 -4.32 10.47
CA GLY A 75 -18.49 -3.56 10.30
C GLY A 75 -19.64 -4.41 9.77
N LEU A 76 -19.41 -5.22 8.74
CA LEU A 76 -20.41 -6.15 8.21
C LEU A 76 -20.82 -7.21 9.24
N ALA A 77 -19.86 -7.74 10.01
CA ALA A 77 -20.17 -8.69 11.08
C ALA A 77 -21.05 -8.10 12.19
N ASP A 78 -20.78 -6.84 12.57
CA ASP A 78 -21.59 -6.15 13.58
C ASP A 78 -22.94 -5.72 13.01
N ALA A 79 -23.00 -5.29 11.74
CA ALA A 79 -24.25 -5.02 11.04
C ALA A 79 -25.14 -6.27 10.98
N GLN A 80 -24.59 -7.43 10.65
CA GLN A 80 -25.33 -8.71 10.63
C GLN A 80 -25.90 -9.06 12.01
N ARG A 81 -25.14 -8.79 13.09
CA ARG A 81 -25.65 -8.99 14.46
C ARG A 81 -26.79 -8.02 14.77
N SER A 82 -26.70 -6.77 14.37
CA SER A 82 -27.77 -5.78 14.52
C SER A 82 -29.02 -6.22 13.74
N LEU A 83 -28.86 -6.53 12.46
CA LEU A 83 -29.97 -6.94 11.57
C LEU A 83 -30.59 -8.27 11.96
N SER A 84 -29.83 -9.18 12.58
CA SER A 84 -30.43 -10.42 13.14
C SER A 84 -31.41 -10.16 14.29
N MET A 85 -31.32 -9.02 14.96
CA MET A 85 -32.21 -8.59 16.04
C MET A 85 -33.28 -7.59 15.57
N LEU A 86 -32.93 -6.74 14.61
CA LEU A 86 -33.81 -5.73 14.00
C LEU A 86 -33.66 -5.79 12.47
N PRO A 87 -34.28 -6.76 11.81
CA PRO A 87 -34.13 -6.95 10.36
C PRO A 87 -34.72 -5.79 9.56
N GLU A 88 -35.74 -5.11 10.07
CA GLU A 88 -36.38 -3.96 9.42
C GLU A 88 -35.68 -2.65 9.79
N ASN A 89 -34.37 -2.55 9.50
CA ASN A 89 -33.59 -1.31 9.67
C ASN A 89 -33.06 -0.82 8.32
N PRO A 90 -33.86 -0.10 7.53
CA PRO A 90 -33.48 0.32 6.18
C PRO A 90 -32.29 1.28 6.17
N MET A 91 -32.08 2.05 7.24
CA MET A 91 -30.93 2.92 7.34
C MET A 91 -29.61 2.15 7.50
N LEU A 92 -29.61 1.04 8.22
CA LEU A 92 -28.42 0.19 8.33
C LEU A 92 -28.25 -0.65 7.06
N LEU A 93 -29.34 -1.20 6.50
CA LEU A 93 -29.32 -1.95 5.24
C LEU A 93 -28.74 -1.12 4.09
N THR A 94 -29.08 0.20 3.99
CA THR A 94 -28.49 1.11 2.99
C THR A 94 -26.96 1.18 3.16
N ALA A 95 -26.47 1.36 4.38
CA ALA A 95 -25.03 1.44 4.62
C ALA A 95 -24.32 0.11 4.37
N VAL A 96 -24.96 -1.01 4.67
CA VAL A 96 -24.44 -2.35 4.38
C VAL A 96 -24.34 -2.58 2.88
N ALA A 97 -25.41 -2.30 2.13
CA ALA A 97 -25.44 -2.46 0.67
C ALA A 97 -24.36 -1.60 -0.02
N ASP A 98 -24.12 -0.39 0.47
CA ASP A 98 -23.07 0.48 -0.04
C ASP A 98 -21.68 -0.12 0.16
N VAL A 99 -21.38 -0.57 1.37
CA VAL A 99 -20.10 -1.23 1.68
C VAL A 99 -19.93 -2.51 0.86
N GLU A 100 -20.94 -3.34 0.75
CA GLU A 100 -20.90 -4.60 -0.01
C GLU A 100 -20.68 -4.35 -1.50
N ALA A 101 -21.35 -3.36 -2.09
CA ALA A 101 -21.13 -2.96 -3.49
C ALA A 101 -19.71 -2.44 -3.74
N HIS A 102 -19.06 -1.84 -2.74
CA HIS A 102 -17.66 -1.40 -2.81
C HIS A 102 -16.64 -2.51 -2.49
N GLN A 103 -17.09 -3.61 -1.88
CA GLN A 103 -16.26 -4.76 -1.54
C GLN A 103 -16.46 -5.95 -2.49
N ASP A 104 -17.12 -5.75 -3.65
CA ASP A 104 -17.42 -6.77 -4.66
C ASP A 104 -18.28 -7.94 -4.15
N LEU A 105 -19.07 -7.70 -3.09
CA LEU A 105 -20.06 -8.62 -2.55
C LEU A 105 -21.42 -8.39 -3.24
N ASP A 106 -21.42 -8.42 -4.56
CA ASP A 106 -22.52 -7.90 -5.39
C ASP A 106 -23.87 -8.55 -5.12
N SER A 107 -23.91 -9.85 -4.89
CA SER A 107 -25.17 -10.56 -4.65
C SER A 107 -25.82 -10.12 -3.34
N ASP A 108 -25.03 -9.94 -2.30
CA ASP A 108 -25.49 -9.48 -0.99
C ASP A 108 -25.88 -8.00 -1.06
N ALA A 109 -25.09 -7.19 -1.76
CA ALA A 109 -25.39 -5.77 -2.00
C ALA A 109 -26.72 -5.54 -2.69
N ILE A 110 -27.07 -6.35 -3.70
CA ILE A 110 -28.35 -6.25 -4.40
C ILE A 110 -29.51 -6.58 -3.46
N VAL A 111 -29.40 -7.65 -2.68
CA VAL A 111 -30.44 -8.08 -1.74
C VAL A 111 -30.68 -7.01 -0.66
N HIS A 112 -29.59 -6.57 0.00
CA HIS A 112 -29.71 -5.57 1.07
C HIS A 112 -30.14 -4.19 0.54
N ALA A 113 -29.78 -3.84 -0.71
CA ALA A 113 -30.25 -2.60 -1.33
C ALA A 113 -31.77 -2.64 -1.62
N ASP A 114 -32.27 -3.78 -2.09
CA ASP A 114 -33.71 -3.97 -2.31
C ASP A 114 -34.51 -3.95 -0.99
N GLU A 115 -34.02 -4.64 0.03
CA GLU A 115 -34.62 -4.61 1.38
C GLU A 115 -34.58 -3.20 1.99
N ALA A 116 -33.49 -2.46 1.80
CA ALA A 116 -33.36 -1.07 2.24
C ALA A 116 -34.39 -0.17 1.56
N PHE A 117 -34.49 -0.27 0.23
CA PHE A 117 -35.40 0.56 -0.57
C PHE A 117 -36.85 0.31 -0.20
N GLU A 118 -37.27 -0.94 -0.13
CA GLU A 118 -38.62 -1.33 0.29
C GLU A 118 -38.92 -0.87 1.73
N GLY A 119 -38.01 -1.06 2.66
CA GLY A 119 -38.16 -0.59 4.04
C GLY A 119 -38.31 0.93 4.14
N LEU A 120 -37.57 1.71 3.32
CA LEU A 120 -37.66 3.16 3.28
C LEU A 120 -39.03 3.64 2.76
N LEU A 121 -39.71 2.89 1.91
CA LEU A 121 -41.04 3.26 1.40
C LEU A 121 -42.11 3.27 2.52
N HIS A 122 -41.91 2.48 3.55
CA HIS A 122 -42.92 2.22 4.60
C HIS A 122 -42.52 2.77 5.99
N CYS A 123 -41.24 3.12 6.23
CA CYS A 123 -40.81 3.63 7.52
C CYS A 123 -41.10 5.12 7.71
N GLY A 124 -41.39 5.50 8.94
CA GLY A 124 -41.49 6.88 9.37
C GLY A 124 -40.14 7.45 9.83
N PRO A 125 -40.09 8.75 10.19
CA PRO A 125 -38.87 9.38 10.69
C PRO A 125 -38.40 8.68 12.00
N PRO A 126 -37.11 8.36 12.10
CA PRO A 126 -36.53 7.93 13.38
C PRO A 126 -36.71 9.05 14.42
N SER A 127 -36.84 8.66 15.70
CA SER A 127 -37.04 9.62 16.79
C SER A 127 -35.90 10.67 16.94
N SER A 128 -34.72 10.35 16.41
CA SER A 128 -33.54 11.24 16.36
C SER A 128 -33.57 12.25 15.19
N VAL A 129 -34.49 12.10 14.24
CA VAL A 129 -34.58 12.92 13.03
C VAL A 129 -35.84 13.79 13.10
N PRO A 130 -35.71 15.12 13.05
CA PRO A 130 -36.86 15.99 12.96
C PRO A 130 -37.75 15.67 11.74
N GLU A 131 -39.05 15.63 11.93
CA GLU A 131 -40.01 15.27 10.87
C GLU A 131 -39.82 16.11 9.60
N SER A 132 -39.48 17.39 9.76
CA SER A 132 -39.19 18.30 8.65
C SER A 132 -37.95 17.94 7.81
N LYS A 133 -37.00 17.21 8.37
CA LYS A 133 -35.77 16.78 7.69
C LYS A 133 -35.90 15.38 7.10
N TRP A 134 -36.88 14.61 7.53
CA TRP A 134 -37.04 13.21 7.09
C TRP A 134 -37.24 13.06 5.58
N PRO A 135 -38.06 13.84 4.87
CA PRO A 135 -38.23 13.65 3.43
C PRO A 135 -36.93 13.78 2.62
N ALA A 136 -36.05 14.70 3.03
CA ALA A 136 -34.77 14.88 2.35
C ALA A 136 -33.80 13.74 2.68
N LEU A 137 -33.72 13.33 3.95
CA LEU A 137 -32.88 12.22 4.39
C LEU A 137 -33.33 10.89 3.74
N ARG A 138 -34.64 10.62 3.76
CA ARG A 138 -35.21 9.43 3.14
C ARG A 138 -34.87 9.37 1.65
N ARG A 139 -35.03 10.47 0.90
CA ARG A 139 -34.69 10.56 -0.52
C ARG A 139 -33.21 10.25 -0.77
N ASN A 140 -32.31 10.74 0.09
CA ASN A 140 -30.88 10.43 -0.03
C ASN A 140 -30.59 8.96 0.24
N LEU A 141 -31.25 8.35 1.22
CA LEU A 141 -31.10 6.91 1.53
C LEU A 141 -31.65 6.05 0.38
N GLU A 142 -32.81 6.40 -0.17
CA GLU A 142 -33.39 5.72 -1.34
C GLU A 142 -32.43 5.81 -2.55
N SER A 143 -31.86 6.99 -2.80
CA SER A 143 -30.85 7.18 -3.84
C SER A 143 -29.63 6.30 -3.61
N SER A 144 -29.10 6.26 -2.38
CA SER A 144 -27.92 5.47 -2.03
C SER A 144 -28.16 3.96 -2.17
N ALA A 145 -29.33 3.46 -1.77
CA ALA A 145 -29.70 2.05 -1.97
C ALA A 145 -29.76 1.68 -3.46
N LEU A 146 -30.40 2.52 -4.27
CA LEU A 146 -30.48 2.31 -5.72
C LEU A 146 -29.11 2.43 -6.41
N PHE A 147 -28.24 3.32 -5.95
CA PHE A 147 -26.87 3.40 -6.41
C PHE A 147 -26.10 2.10 -6.14
N SER A 148 -26.15 1.61 -4.91
CA SER A 148 -25.47 0.37 -4.50
C SER A 148 -25.95 -0.82 -5.35
N LYS A 149 -27.26 -0.95 -5.58
CA LYS A 149 -27.84 -1.94 -6.47
C LYS A 149 -27.32 -1.81 -7.90
N GLY A 150 -27.39 -0.60 -8.46
CA GLY A 150 -26.97 -0.34 -9.84
C GLY A 150 -25.48 -0.62 -10.06
N ARG A 151 -24.63 -0.24 -9.11
CA ARG A 151 -23.20 -0.55 -9.11
C ARG A 151 -22.95 -2.04 -9.07
N ALA A 152 -23.56 -2.78 -8.15
CA ALA A 152 -23.41 -4.21 -8.01
C ALA A 152 -23.88 -4.98 -9.27
N LEU A 153 -24.98 -4.57 -9.87
CA LEU A 153 -25.48 -5.13 -11.13
C LEU A 153 -24.51 -4.90 -12.30
N LEU A 154 -23.91 -3.71 -12.40
CA LEU A 154 -22.86 -3.44 -13.39
C LEU A 154 -21.65 -4.36 -13.18
N GLN A 155 -21.19 -4.50 -11.95
CA GLN A 155 -20.08 -5.39 -11.62
C GLN A 155 -20.37 -6.86 -11.97
N GLN A 156 -21.58 -7.34 -11.66
CA GLN A 156 -22.01 -8.68 -12.12
C GLN A 156 -22.04 -8.78 -13.64
N ALA A 157 -22.57 -7.79 -14.34
CA ALA A 157 -22.62 -7.79 -15.80
C ALA A 157 -21.23 -7.89 -16.43
N LEU A 158 -20.24 -7.17 -15.86
CA LEU A 158 -18.86 -7.17 -16.36
C LEU A 158 -18.15 -8.53 -16.16
N ARG A 159 -18.61 -9.36 -15.22
CA ARG A 159 -18.08 -10.72 -15.01
C ARG A 159 -18.71 -11.77 -15.94
N HIS A 160 -19.83 -11.44 -16.59
CA HIS A 160 -20.47 -12.34 -17.54
C HIS A 160 -19.98 -12.10 -18.98
N PRO A 161 -19.83 -13.14 -19.80
CA PRO A 161 -19.58 -12.98 -21.22
C PRO A 161 -20.75 -12.25 -21.88
N ALA A 162 -20.49 -11.64 -23.05
CA ALA A 162 -21.55 -10.98 -23.84
C ALA A 162 -22.69 -11.96 -24.14
N GLY A 163 -23.93 -11.50 -23.97
CA GLY A 163 -25.13 -12.30 -24.19
C GLY A 163 -26.29 -11.82 -23.31
N GLU A 164 -27.43 -12.45 -23.48
CA GLU A 164 -28.73 -12.04 -22.89
C GLU A 164 -28.69 -11.76 -21.38
N LYS A 165 -27.96 -12.60 -20.61
CA LYS A 165 -27.82 -12.40 -19.16
C LYS A 165 -27.06 -11.12 -18.81
N ARG A 166 -25.98 -10.83 -19.53
CA ARG A 166 -25.21 -9.59 -19.34
C ARG A 166 -26.05 -8.38 -19.70
N ASP A 167 -26.77 -8.45 -20.80
CA ASP A 167 -27.61 -7.35 -21.30
C ASP A 167 -28.77 -7.06 -20.34
N SER A 168 -29.37 -8.09 -19.75
CA SER A 168 -30.39 -7.94 -18.68
C SER A 168 -29.80 -7.23 -17.46
N LEU A 169 -28.64 -7.68 -16.95
CA LEU A 169 -27.97 -7.06 -15.79
C LEU A 169 -27.61 -5.59 -16.06
N LEU A 170 -27.16 -5.26 -17.26
CA LEU A 170 -26.88 -3.87 -17.66
C LEU A 170 -28.14 -3.01 -17.72
N SER A 171 -29.24 -3.56 -18.23
CA SER A 171 -30.53 -2.89 -18.25
C SER A 171 -31.04 -2.59 -16.84
N ASP A 172 -30.96 -3.57 -15.95
CA ASP A 172 -31.35 -3.42 -14.54
C ASP A 172 -30.45 -2.42 -13.80
N SER A 173 -29.12 -2.46 -14.07
CA SER A 173 -28.17 -1.49 -13.55
C SER A 173 -28.54 -0.07 -13.99
N GLN A 174 -28.79 0.13 -15.29
CA GLN A 174 -29.16 1.43 -15.83
C GLN A 174 -30.45 1.96 -15.18
N ALA A 175 -31.47 1.10 -15.03
CA ALA A 175 -32.74 1.48 -14.42
C ALA A 175 -32.56 1.94 -12.96
N ALA A 176 -31.80 1.19 -12.16
CA ALA A 176 -31.52 1.55 -10.76
C ALA A 176 -30.74 2.87 -10.66
N LEU A 177 -29.72 3.07 -11.49
CA LEU A 177 -28.91 4.29 -11.48
C LEU A 177 -29.67 5.53 -11.99
N LEU A 178 -30.56 5.38 -12.94
CA LEU A 178 -31.44 6.50 -13.39
C LEU A 178 -32.37 6.94 -12.27
N LEU A 179 -33.01 6.00 -11.55
CA LEU A 179 -33.85 6.33 -10.40
C LEU A 179 -33.02 6.98 -9.27
N SER A 180 -31.81 6.48 -9.01
CA SER A 180 -30.89 7.10 -8.04
C SER A 180 -30.58 8.56 -8.42
N GLN A 181 -30.30 8.82 -9.70
CA GLN A 181 -30.01 10.15 -10.21
C GLN A 181 -31.23 11.09 -10.11
N GLU A 182 -32.45 10.59 -10.33
CA GLU A 182 -33.69 11.38 -10.14
C GLU A 182 -33.86 11.79 -8.67
N LEU A 183 -33.52 10.92 -7.74
CA LEU A 183 -33.64 11.19 -6.30
C LEU A 183 -32.55 12.13 -5.80
N ASN A 184 -31.32 12.01 -6.33
CA ASN A 184 -30.18 12.85 -5.98
C ASN A 184 -29.34 13.20 -7.23
N SER A 185 -29.75 14.23 -7.96
CA SER A 185 -29.08 14.68 -9.17
C SER A 185 -27.70 15.30 -8.96
N ALA A 186 -27.30 15.56 -7.72
CA ALA A 186 -25.99 16.11 -7.37
C ALA A 186 -24.93 15.02 -7.07
N ASP A 187 -25.33 13.76 -7.00
CA ASP A 187 -24.41 12.66 -6.73
C ASP A 187 -23.58 12.32 -7.97
N LEU A 188 -22.34 12.76 -7.95
CA LEU A 188 -21.40 12.58 -9.07
C LEU A 188 -20.97 11.12 -9.25
N GLU A 189 -21.01 10.31 -8.21
CA GLU A 189 -20.66 8.89 -8.30
C GLU A 189 -21.76 8.12 -9.04
N THR A 190 -23.02 8.38 -8.73
CA THR A 190 -24.16 7.85 -9.48
C THR A 190 -24.07 8.21 -10.96
N ILE A 191 -23.82 9.49 -11.29
CA ILE A 191 -23.72 9.95 -12.67
C ILE A 191 -22.55 9.27 -13.38
N TYR A 192 -21.42 9.09 -12.70
CA TYR A 192 -20.25 8.44 -13.25
C TYR A 192 -20.49 6.95 -13.55
N VAL A 193 -21.07 6.21 -12.60
CA VAL A 193 -21.38 4.78 -12.76
C VAL A 193 -22.45 4.55 -13.81
N LEU A 194 -23.44 5.46 -13.91
CA LEU A 194 -24.42 5.45 -15.00
C LEU A 194 -23.75 5.65 -16.38
N GLY A 195 -22.78 6.55 -16.46
CA GLY A 195 -21.96 6.73 -17.66
C GLY A 195 -21.19 5.45 -18.04
N LEU A 196 -20.61 4.73 -17.07
CA LEU A 196 -19.94 3.44 -17.31
C LEU A 196 -20.93 2.38 -17.79
N THR A 197 -22.12 2.29 -17.19
CA THR A 197 -23.16 1.34 -17.60
C THR A 197 -23.58 1.60 -19.03
N GLN A 198 -23.85 2.85 -19.41
CA GLN A 198 -24.24 3.24 -20.77
C GLN A 198 -23.13 3.00 -21.79
N LEU A 199 -21.89 3.27 -21.42
CA LEU A 199 -20.73 2.96 -22.26
C LEU A 199 -20.63 1.44 -22.52
N THR A 200 -20.84 0.63 -21.48
CA THR A 200 -20.84 -0.83 -21.58
C THR A 200 -22.02 -1.35 -22.43
N MET A 201 -23.14 -0.63 -22.45
CA MET A 201 -24.30 -0.87 -23.34
C MET A 201 -24.11 -0.30 -24.78
N HIS A 202 -22.94 0.23 -25.10
CA HIS A 202 -22.64 0.90 -26.38
C HIS A 202 -23.44 2.20 -26.63
N ASP A 203 -24.04 2.80 -25.61
CA ASP A 203 -24.68 4.11 -25.71
C ASP A 203 -23.67 5.24 -25.44
N SER A 204 -22.71 5.38 -26.35
CA SER A 204 -21.58 6.31 -26.19
C SER A 204 -22.02 7.76 -26.06
N GLN A 205 -23.19 8.14 -26.62
CA GLN A 205 -23.68 9.52 -26.56
C GLN A 205 -24.20 9.90 -25.16
N LYS A 206 -25.01 9.03 -24.55
CA LYS A 206 -25.45 9.25 -23.17
C LYS A 206 -24.32 9.15 -22.17
N ALA A 207 -23.43 8.18 -22.37
CA ALA A 207 -22.21 8.04 -21.57
C ALA A 207 -21.37 9.33 -21.60
N ALA A 208 -21.15 9.92 -22.77
CA ALA A 208 -20.42 11.17 -22.91
C ALA A 208 -21.08 12.33 -22.15
N SER A 209 -22.40 12.47 -22.21
CA SER A 209 -23.12 13.51 -21.47
C SER A 209 -22.94 13.36 -19.95
N ASN A 210 -23.03 12.14 -19.43
CA ASN A 210 -22.82 11.90 -18.01
C ASN A 210 -21.38 12.17 -17.58
N PHE A 211 -20.39 11.68 -18.33
CA PHE A 211 -18.99 11.98 -18.03
C PHE A 211 -18.65 13.46 -18.16
N ALA A 212 -19.26 14.19 -19.10
CA ALA A 212 -19.07 15.63 -19.23
C ALA A 212 -19.63 16.38 -18.01
N SER A 213 -20.77 15.95 -17.48
CA SER A 213 -21.34 16.49 -16.24
C SER A 213 -20.40 16.29 -15.04
N VAL A 214 -19.85 15.08 -14.87
CA VAL A 214 -18.90 14.77 -13.81
C VAL A 214 -17.59 15.56 -13.98
N TYR A 215 -17.06 15.64 -15.22
CA TYR A 215 -15.84 16.40 -15.51
C TYR A 215 -15.98 17.88 -15.16
N ARG A 216 -17.11 18.50 -15.55
CA ARG A 216 -17.41 19.91 -15.26
C ARG A 216 -17.56 20.19 -13.77
N ALA A 217 -18.19 19.29 -13.02
CA ALA A 217 -18.33 19.43 -11.59
C ALA A 217 -16.98 19.39 -10.83
N GLY A 218 -15.95 18.82 -11.44
CA GLY A 218 -14.62 18.70 -10.82
C GLY A 218 -14.52 17.57 -9.79
N GLY A 219 -13.53 17.67 -8.91
CA GLY A 219 -13.32 16.69 -7.83
C GLY A 219 -12.60 15.42 -8.30
N GLU A 220 -12.64 14.38 -7.46
CA GLU A 220 -11.84 13.16 -7.63
C GLU A 220 -12.22 12.32 -8.87
N LEU A 221 -13.46 12.39 -9.31
CA LEU A 221 -13.95 11.67 -10.48
C LEU A 221 -13.71 12.39 -11.81
N ALA A 222 -13.42 13.70 -11.78
CA ALA A 222 -13.24 14.49 -13.00
C ALA A 222 -12.13 13.97 -13.94
N PRO A 223 -10.94 13.57 -13.46
CA PRO A 223 -9.90 12.99 -14.32
C PRO A 223 -10.34 11.69 -14.99
N ARG A 224 -11.08 10.85 -14.27
CA ARG A 224 -11.64 9.59 -14.81
C ARG A 224 -12.70 9.85 -15.86
N ALA A 225 -13.60 10.81 -15.59
CA ALA A 225 -14.62 11.22 -16.55
C ALA A 225 -14.01 11.80 -17.83
N LEU A 226 -12.96 12.63 -17.70
CA LEU A 226 -12.23 13.17 -18.86
C LEU A 226 -11.57 12.06 -19.68
N SER A 227 -11.02 11.05 -19.04
CA SER A 227 -10.44 9.89 -19.71
C SER A 227 -11.49 9.16 -20.56
N ASN A 228 -12.66 8.86 -19.97
CA ASN A 228 -13.75 8.23 -20.69
C ASN A 228 -14.28 9.10 -21.85
N LEU A 229 -14.33 10.42 -21.68
CA LEU A 229 -14.72 11.34 -22.76
C LEU A 229 -13.76 11.30 -23.92
N ARG A 230 -12.45 11.28 -23.67
CA ARG A 230 -11.44 11.17 -24.73
C ARG A 230 -11.56 9.86 -25.49
N THR A 231 -11.83 8.78 -24.77
CA THR A 231 -12.14 7.48 -25.33
C THR A 231 -13.30 7.53 -26.29
N ILE A 232 -14.44 8.02 -25.82
CA ILE A 232 -15.65 8.11 -26.63
C ILE A 232 -15.42 9.00 -27.87
N TYR A 233 -14.72 10.11 -27.69
CA TYR A 233 -14.38 11.00 -28.80
C TYR A 233 -13.56 10.31 -29.88
N GLN A 234 -12.50 9.58 -29.51
CA GLN A 234 -11.66 8.87 -30.46
C GLN A 234 -12.43 7.80 -31.23
N VAL A 235 -13.40 7.17 -30.58
CA VAL A 235 -14.25 6.14 -31.19
C VAL A 235 -15.28 6.75 -32.13
N LEU A 236 -15.95 7.81 -31.71
CA LEU A 236 -17.02 8.41 -32.52
C LEU A 236 -16.49 9.26 -33.68
N TYR A 237 -15.27 9.81 -33.54
CA TYR A 237 -14.70 10.76 -34.48
C TYR A 237 -13.26 10.41 -34.92
N PRO A 238 -13.00 9.18 -35.39
CA PRO A 238 -11.66 8.78 -35.82
C PRO A 238 -11.23 9.57 -37.06
N GLY A 239 -10.20 10.43 -36.91
CA GLY A 239 -9.70 11.27 -38.01
C GLY A 239 -10.62 12.40 -38.43
N SER A 240 -11.61 12.77 -37.66
CA SER A 240 -12.56 13.86 -37.93
C SER A 240 -11.92 15.24 -37.76
N SER A 241 -12.42 16.23 -38.46
CA SER A 241 -12.10 17.66 -38.28
C SER A 241 -12.71 18.28 -37.02
N ILE A 242 -13.56 17.55 -36.30
CA ILE A 242 -14.18 18.02 -35.05
C ILE A 242 -13.12 17.94 -33.96
N SER A 243 -12.85 19.05 -33.25
CA SER A 243 -11.89 19.03 -32.13
C SER A 243 -12.53 18.37 -30.91
N PHE A 244 -11.66 17.85 -29.99
CA PHE A 244 -12.12 17.30 -28.71
C PHE A 244 -12.88 18.32 -27.87
N GLU A 245 -12.51 19.58 -27.95
CA GLU A 245 -13.18 20.68 -27.26
C GLU A 245 -14.61 20.88 -27.77
N ASN A 246 -14.79 20.86 -29.09
CA ASN A 246 -16.16 20.93 -29.68
C ASN A 246 -17.01 19.70 -29.31
N PHE A 247 -16.42 18.52 -29.28
CA PHE A 247 -17.11 17.32 -28.79
C PHE A 247 -17.51 17.47 -27.32
N LEU A 248 -16.62 17.98 -26.47
CA LEU A 248 -16.88 18.18 -25.05
C LEU A 248 -18.02 19.19 -24.83
N ASP A 249 -18.03 20.28 -25.61
CA ASP A 249 -19.10 21.28 -25.57
C ASP A 249 -20.44 20.70 -26.05
N ASP A 250 -20.45 19.88 -27.10
CA ASP A 250 -21.64 19.20 -27.57
C ASP A 250 -22.18 18.18 -26.55
N ALA A 251 -21.30 17.37 -25.96
CA ALA A 251 -21.66 16.44 -24.88
C ALA A 251 -22.27 17.19 -23.67
N ASN A 252 -21.72 18.36 -23.36
CA ASN A 252 -22.22 19.25 -22.31
C ASN A 252 -23.58 19.87 -22.65
N ASN A 253 -23.80 20.29 -23.90
CA ASN A 253 -25.00 20.98 -24.32
C ASN A 253 -26.19 20.05 -24.52
N ARG A 254 -25.97 18.76 -24.72
CA ARG A 254 -27.05 17.75 -24.78
C ARG A 254 -27.73 17.53 -23.43
N THR A 255 -27.08 17.93 -22.34
CA THR A 255 -27.69 17.95 -21.00
C THR A 255 -28.65 19.14 -20.83
N THR A 256 -28.54 20.17 -21.67
CA THR A 256 -29.42 21.33 -21.72
C THR A 256 -29.95 21.44 -23.14
N ALA A 257 -31.06 20.77 -23.42
CA ALA A 257 -31.75 20.94 -24.71
C ALA A 257 -32.25 22.36 -24.84
N VAL A 258 -31.67 23.18 -25.72
CA VAL A 258 -32.28 24.15 -26.66
C VAL A 258 -31.14 24.83 -27.44
N GLN A 259 -31.20 24.61 -28.76
CA GLN A 259 -30.68 25.37 -29.92
C GLN A 259 -29.61 26.46 -29.70
N LEU A 260 -28.53 26.40 -30.47
CA LEU A 260 -28.11 27.47 -31.40
C LEU A 260 -26.91 27.02 -32.29
N THR A 261 -26.92 27.50 -33.51
CA THR A 261 -26.13 27.18 -34.71
C THR A 261 -24.65 27.71 -34.67
N PRO A 262 -23.78 27.24 -35.59
CA PRO A 262 -22.34 27.33 -35.45
C PRO A 262 -21.68 28.50 -36.20
N ALA A 263 -20.50 28.94 -35.79
CA ALA A 263 -19.55 29.63 -36.65
C ALA A 263 -18.08 29.51 -36.21
N HIS A 264 -17.32 29.09 -37.18
CA HIS A 264 -15.95 29.39 -37.57
C HIS A 264 -14.73 28.79 -36.79
N VAL A 265 -14.06 28.03 -37.61
CA VAL A 265 -12.73 27.41 -37.52
C VAL A 265 -11.62 28.45 -37.55
N SER A 266 -10.57 28.26 -36.79
CA SER A 266 -9.22 28.56 -37.22
C SER A 266 -8.25 27.51 -36.65
N THR A 267 -7.50 26.98 -37.57
CA THR A 267 -6.47 25.98 -37.49
C THR A 267 -5.23 26.50 -36.78
N GLU A 268 -4.66 25.70 -35.87
CA GLU A 268 -3.20 25.54 -35.81
C GLU A 268 -2.86 24.14 -35.32
N THR A 269 -2.12 23.46 -36.17
CA THR A 269 -1.45 22.18 -35.98
C THR A 269 -0.25 22.36 -35.08
N GLU A 270 -0.10 21.50 -34.08
CA GLU A 270 1.13 20.73 -33.90
C GLU A 270 1.07 19.81 -32.67
N SER A 271 1.25 18.55 -32.95
CA SER A 271 2.01 17.55 -32.23
C SER A 271 2.27 17.82 -30.74
N SER A 272 1.42 17.28 -29.89
CA SER A 272 1.88 16.75 -28.60
C SER A 272 1.02 15.54 -28.21
N ARG A 273 1.44 14.38 -28.70
CA ARG A 273 1.14 13.10 -28.05
C ARG A 273 1.91 13.10 -26.74
N HIS A 274 1.38 13.65 -25.68
CA HIS A 274 1.84 13.45 -24.31
C HIS A 274 0.79 13.94 -23.34
N THR A 275 0.29 13.02 -22.69
CA THR A 275 0.40 12.52 -21.33
C THR A 275 -0.73 13.02 -20.49
N SER A 276 -1.80 12.22 -20.49
CA SER A 276 -2.61 12.12 -19.29
C SER A 276 -1.74 11.44 -18.23
N SER A 277 -1.08 12.20 -17.38
CA SER A 277 -0.30 11.73 -16.23
C SER A 277 -1.20 11.21 -15.09
N ALA A 278 -2.40 10.75 -15.41
CA ALA A 278 -3.35 10.28 -14.43
C ALA A 278 -3.02 8.86 -14.00
N TYR A 279 -2.90 8.67 -12.70
CA TYR A 279 -2.72 7.36 -12.07
C TYR A 279 -4.07 6.71 -11.82
N LEU A 280 -4.23 5.44 -12.24
CA LEU A 280 -5.43 4.64 -12.05
C LEU A 280 -5.58 4.17 -10.60
N GLY A 281 -4.46 3.74 -10.00
CA GLY A 281 -4.42 3.07 -8.71
C GLY A 281 -4.49 1.53 -8.85
N SER A 282 -3.92 0.83 -7.86
CA SER A 282 -3.80 -0.64 -7.90
C SER A 282 -5.13 -1.36 -8.04
N THR A 283 -6.19 -0.83 -7.45
CA THR A 283 -7.52 -1.43 -7.52
C THR A 283 -8.06 -1.48 -8.96
N GLY A 284 -7.78 -0.44 -9.76
CA GLY A 284 -8.17 -0.41 -11.16
C GLY A 284 -7.44 -1.43 -12.03
N CYS A 285 -6.19 -1.80 -11.66
CA CYS A 285 -5.43 -2.83 -12.36
C CYS A 285 -6.00 -4.23 -12.13
N ARG A 286 -6.62 -4.48 -10.97
CA ARG A 286 -7.16 -5.79 -10.55
C ARG A 286 -8.20 -6.34 -11.53
N GLU A 287 -8.99 -5.47 -12.13
CA GLU A 287 -10.09 -5.88 -13.02
C GLU A 287 -9.60 -6.67 -14.24
N CYS A 288 -8.41 -6.36 -14.74
CA CYS A 288 -7.81 -7.05 -15.88
C CYS A 288 -6.62 -7.95 -15.48
N HIS A 289 -5.90 -7.62 -14.43
CA HIS A 289 -4.69 -8.30 -13.98
C HIS A 289 -4.89 -9.00 -12.64
N ALA A 290 -6.01 -9.70 -12.44
CA ALA A 290 -6.43 -10.28 -11.16
C ALA A 290 -5.39 -11.21 -10.52
N GLU A 291 -4.72 -12.07 -11.31
CA GLU A 291 -3.70 -12.98 -10.81
C GLU A 291 -2.43 -12.24 -10.37
N ILE A 292 -1.94 -11.32 -11.20
CA ILE A 292 -0.79 -10.48 -10.88
C ILE A 292 -1.09 -9.61 -9.66
N PHE A 293 -2.29 -9.03 -9.59
CA PHE A 293 -2.73 -8.25 -8.44
C PHE A 293 -2.73 -9.08 -7.16
N ARG A 294 -3.22 -10.32 -7.22
CA ARG A 294 -3.21 -11.24 -6.06
C ARG A 294 -1.77 -11.51 -5.58
N HIS A 295 -0.83 -11.80 -6.48
CA HIS A 295 0.58 -12.00 -6.14
C HIS A 295 1.20 -10.73 -5.54
N TRP A 296 1.01 -9.59 -6.22
CA TRP A 296 1.49 -8.30 -5.73
C TRP A 296 0.93 -7.96 -4.34
N SER A 297 -0.36 -8.18 -4.08
CA SER A 297 -0.98 -7.88 -2.77
C SER A 297 -0.37 -8.68 -1.61
N GLU A 298 0.23 -9.83 -1.91
CA GLU A 298 0.99 -10.65 -0.95
C GLU A 298 2.48 -10.30 -0.89
N SER A 299 2.96 -9.45 -1.80
CA SER A 299 4.37 -9.06 -1.88
C SER A 299 4.79 -8.13 -0.74
N GLY A 300 6.10 -8.02 -0.50
CA GLY A 300 6.64 -7.04 0.43
C GLY A 300 6.44 -5.60 -0.03
N MET A 301 6.35 -5.36 -1.33
CA MET A 301 6.13 -4.03 -1.90
C MET A 301 4.76 -3.48 -1.50
N SER A 302 3.69 -4.22 -1.68
CA SER A 302 2.34 -3.82 -1.25
C SER A 302 2.24 -3.68 0.27
N LYS A 303 3.04 -4.45 1.02
CA LYS A 303 3.04 -4.49 2.49
C LYS A 303 4.04 -3.53 3.15
N MET A 304 4.72 -2.68 2.34
CA MET A 304 5.70 -1.73 2.87
C MET A 304 5.08 -0.74 3.85
N PHE A 305 3.89 -0.26 3.60
CA PHE A 305 3.13 0.64 4.46
C PHE A 305 1.64 0.36 4.31
N ARG A 306 0.96 0.10 5.41
CA ARG A 306 -0.48 -0.23 5.39
C ARG A 306 -1.21 0.48 6.53
N PRO A 307 -2.43 0.97 6.30
CA PRO A 307 -3.34 1.33 7.38
C PRO A 307 -3.48 0.16 8.35
N TYR A 308 -3.74 0.49 9.60
CA TYR A 308 -3.98 -0.52 10.62
C TYR A 308 -5.11 -1.47 10.22
N ALA A 309 -4.82 -2.75 10.32
CA ALA A 309 -5.80 -3.82 10.37
C ALA A 309 -5.21 -4.91 11.28
N ALA A 310 -6.02 -5.51 12.13
CA ALA A 310 -5.53 -6.46 13.13
C ALA A 310 -4.73 -7.62 12.51
N GLN A 311 -5.17 -8.12 11.34
CA GLN A 311 -4.49 -9.17 10.58
C GLN A 311 -3.13 -8.72 9.99
N ASN A 312 -2.86 -7.43 9.93
CA ASN A 312 -1.59 -6.89 9.45
C ASN A 312 -0.53 -6.79 10.56
N VAL A 313 -0.94 -6.92 11.82
CA VAL A 313 -0.04 -6.83 12.98
C VAL A 313 0.59 -8.20 13.23
N VAL A 314 1.92 -8.27 13.18
CA VAL A 314 2.68 -9.52 13.39
C VAL A 314 3.49 -9.52 14.68
N GLY A 315 3.66 -8.37 15.33
CA GLY A 315 4.34 -8.27 16.63
C GLY A 315 3.54 -8.90 17.77
N ASP A 316 4.22 -9.37 18.79
CA ASP A 316 3.57 -9.91 19.98
C ASP A 316 3.18 -8.80 20.96
N PHE A 317 1.89 -8.47 20.97
CA PHE A 317 1.31 -7.47 21.88
C PHE A 317 0.70 -8.11 23.15
N THR A 318 0.95 -9.40 23.40
CA THR A 318 0.27 -10.14 24.47
C THR A 318 1.21 -10.73 25.51
N LYS A 319 2.27 -11.40 25.09
CA LYS A 319 3.18 -12.15 25.99
C LYS A 319 4.51 -11.43 26.17
N ASP A 320 5.34 -11.40 25.12
CA ASP A 320 6.62 -10.71 25.13
C ASP A 320 6.48 -9.28 24.62
N ASN A 321 5.62 -8.53 25.30
CA ASN A 321 5.11 -7.23 24.87
C ASN A 321 5.72 -6.04 25.64
N GLN A 322 6.92 -6.21 26.19
CA GLN A 322 7.63 -5.15 26.90
C GLN A 322 9.04 -4.99 26.34
N PHE A 323 9.50 -3.75 26.31
CA PHE A 323 10.85 -3.41 25.90
C PHE A 323 11.58 -2.66 27.03
N TYR A 324 12.82 -3.07 27.28
CA TYR A 324 13.70 -2.47 28.29
C TYR A 324 14.91 -1.84 27.62
N LEU A 325 15.39 -0.70 28.13
CA LEU A 325 16.54 0.01 27.55
C LEU A 325 17.86 -0.78 27.64
N ASP A 326 17.94 -1.68 28.60
CA ASP A 326 19.12 -2.52 28.85
C ASP A 326 19.09 -3.85 28.06
N ASP A 327 17.99 -4.17 27.37
CA ASP A 327 17.86 -5.38 26.53
C ASP A 327 18.68 -5.32 25.22
N GLU A 328 19.68 -4.47 25.20
CA GLU A 328 20.46 -4.11 24.04
C GLU A 328 21.64 -5.07 23.84
N GLY A 329 21.37 -6.25 23.28
CA GLY A 329 22.42 -7.16 22.78
C GLY A 329 23.07 -6.65 21.50
N ASP A 330 24.25 -7.15 21.17
CA ASP A 330 24.93 -6.88 19.90
C ASP A 330 24.20 -7.57 18.76
N TYR A 331 23.39 -6.82 18.02
CA TYR A 331 22.60 -7.29 16.89
C TYR A 331 23.43 -7.78 15.70
N ARG A 332 24.73 -7.46 15.67
CA ARG A 332 25.63 -7.77 14.55
C ARG A 332 26.04 -9.24 14.51
N GLN A 333 26.00 -9.95 15.65
CA GLN A 333 26.53 -11.29 15.74
C GLN A 333 25.49 -12.42 15.78
N GLY A 334 24.20 -12.13 15.74
CA GLY A 334 23.15 -13.16 15.80
C GLY A 334 23.08 -13.95 17.12
N ASN A 335 23.97 -13.67 18.04
CA ASN A 335 24.07 -14.29 19.38
C ASN A 335 23.54 -13.31 20.44
N GLY A 336 22.27 -12.90 20.28
CA GLY A 336 21.57 -12.20 21.34
C GLY A 336 21.32 -13.13 22.50
N ASN A 337 22.30 -13.31 23.37
CA ASN A 337 22.03 -13.79 24.72
C ASN A 337 21.05 -12.78 25.32
N ALA A 338 19.84 -13.23 25.60
CA ALA A 338 18.86 -12.47 26.36
C ALA A 338 19.55 -12.09 27.68
N SER A 339 20.01 -10.82 27.77
CA SER A 339 20.61 -10.34 29.00
C SER A 339 19.57 -10.47 30.10
N ARG A 340 19.98 -11.00 31.23
CA ARG A 340 19.12 -11.17 32.40
C ARG A 340 18.43 -9.84 32.69
N ARG A 341 17.09 -9.85 32.63
CA ARG A 341 16.24 -8.74 33.08
C ARG A 341 16.63 -8.34 34.50
N THR A 342 17.35 -7.26 34.67
CA THR A 342 17.72 -6.72 35.96
C THR A 342 16.65 -5.77 36.41
N GLY A 343 15.55 -6.26 36.99
CA GLY A 343 14.60 -5.57 37.85
C GLY A 343 14.14 -4.13 37.53
N LYS A 344 14.49 -3.57 36.37
CA LYS A 344 14.14 -2.23 35.94
C LYS A 344 12.75 -2.22 35.29
N GLU A 345 12.06 -1.09 35.39
CA GLU A 345 10.79 -0.90 34.73
C GLU A 345 10.94 -0.81 33.20
N PRO A 346 9.99 -1.33 32.41
CA PRO A 346 10.05 -1.27 30.97
C PRO A 346 9.98 0.18 30.46
N PHE A 347 10.66 0.45 29.36
CA PHE A 347 10.56 1.72 28.62
C PHE A 347 9.29 1.77 27.78
N ALA A 348 8.90 0.67 27.14
CA ALA A 348 7.71 0.58 26.30
C ALA A 348 6.90 -0.68 26.59
N ARG A 349 5.59 -0.59 26.43
CA ARG A 349 4.64 -1.71 26.48
C ARG A 349 3.80 -1.70 25.22
N MET A 350 3.69 -2.82 24.56
CA MET A 350 2.86 -3.03 23.39
C MET A 350 1.58 -3.76 23.83
N VAL A 351 0.46 -3.08 23.86
CA VAL A 351 -0.75 -3.59 24.51
C VAL A 351 -1.97 -3.58 23.58
N ILE A 352 -2.90 -4.50 23.83
CA ILE A 352 -4.20 -4.53 23.19
C ILE A 352 -5.26 -4.03 24.18
N ARG A 353 -6.04 -3.04 23.75
CA ARG A 353 -7.17 -2.52 24.53
C ARG A 353 -8.39 -2.41 23.61
N HIS A 354 -9.49 -3.02 23.99
CA HIS A 354 -10.73 -3.00 23.20
C HIS A 354 -10.54 -3.36 21.72
N GLY A 355 -9.71 -4.39 21.47
CA GLY A 355 -9.39 -4.86 20.10
C GLY A 355 -8.47 -3.96 19.28
N ARG A 356 -7.96 -2.87 19.84
CA ARG A 356 -6.98 -1.97 19.19
C ARG A 356 -5.61 -2.11 19.85
N TYR A 357 -4.59 -1.86 19.04
CA TYR A 357 -3.18 -2.01 19.41
C TYR A 357 -2.57 -0.66 19.75
N TYR A 358 -1.81 -0.60 20.84
CA TYR A 358 -1.21 0.63 21.35
C TYR A 358 0.24 0.39 21.74
N PHE A 359 1.05 1.45 21.59
CA PHE A 359 2.32 1.61 22.28
C PHE A 359 2.12 2.50 23.50
N GLU A 360 2.44 1.98 24.68
CA GLU A 360 2.57 2.76 25.89
C GLU A 360 4.06 3.03 26.09
N ILE A 361 4.48 4.29 26.01
CA ILE A 361 5.88 4.70 26.11
C ILE A 361 6.04 5.50 27.41
N ARG A 362 7.07 5.17 28.16
CA ARG A 362 7.37 5.82 29.42
C ARG A 362 8.18 7.09 29.17
N ARG A 363 7.68 8.20 29.65
CA ARG A 363 8.32 9.49 29.59
C ARG A 363 9.42 9.64 30.63
N SER A 364 10.28 10.66 30.45
CA SER A 364 11.41 10.97 31.36
C SER A 364 10.97 11.25 32.78
N GLU A 365 9.79 11.85 32.97
CA GLU A 365 9.19 12.09 34.29
C GLU A 365 8.53 10.86 34.94
N GLY A 366 8.55 9.70 34.23
CA GLY A 366 8.03 8.42 34.70
C GLY A 366 6.57 8.12 34.37
N SER A 367 5.82 9.08 33.78
CA SER A 367 4.45 8.87 33.31
C SER A 367 4.40 8.01 32.05
N TRP A 368 3.25 7.34 31.83
CA TRP A 368 3.00 6.55 30.62
C TRP A 368 2.14 7.32 29.64
N HIS A 369 2.63 7.47 28.42
CA HIS A 369 1.83 8.02 27.32
C HIS A 369 1.44 6.91 26.35
N ARG A 370 0.16 6.89 25.95
CA ARG A 370 -0.41 5.86 25.07
C ARG A 370 -0.62 6.42 23.67
N TYR A 371 -0.09 5.72 22.67
CA TYR A 371 -0.22 6.03 21.26
C TYR A 371 -0.92 4.90 20.54
N LEU A 372 -1.88 5.22 19.67
CA LEU A 372 -2.58 4.26 18.84
C LEU A 372 -1.65 3.77 17.73
N VAL A 373 -1.75 2.51 17.35
CA VAL A 373 -1.16 1.99 16.13
C VAL A 373 -2.11 2.28 14.98
N ASP A 374 -1.76 3.26 14.13
CA ASP A 374 -2.53 3.63 12.96
C ASP A 374 -2.00 2.99 11.68
N TYR A 375 -0.71 2.61 11.66
CA TYR A 375 -0.08 2.02 10.49
C TYR A 375 0.89 0.90 10.87
N THR A 376 1.05 -0.06 9.94
CA THR A 376 2.09 -1.09 9.98
C THR A 376 3.04 -0.90 8.81
N ILE A 377 4.35 -1.10 9.04
CA ILE A 377 5.42 -0.88 8.08
C ILE A 377 6.24 -2.17 7.95
N GLY A 378 6.25 -2.76 6.76
CA GLY A 378 6.93 -4.03 6.51
C GLY A 378 6.23 -5.24 7.13
N SER A 379 6.75 -6.45 6.83
CA SER A 379 6.13 -7.70 7.31
C SER A 379 7.01 -8.96 7.18
N LYS A 380 8.25 -8.87 6.68
CA LYS A 380 9.07 -10.05 6.35
C LYS A 380 10.11 -10.39 7.41
N PHE A 381 10.95 -9.45 7.75
CA PHE A 381 12.05 -9.65 8.70
C PHE A 381 11.84 -8.85 9.97
N GLN A 382 11.20 -7.72 9.80
CA GLN A 382 10.83 -6.82 10.89
C GLN A 382 9.51 -6.12 10.53
N GLN A 383 8.80 -5.66 11.55
CA GLN A 383 7.65 -4.79 11.40
C GLN A 383 7.77 -3.58 12.32
N ALA A 384 7.70 -2.42 11.71
CA ALA A 384 7.54 -1.16 12.42
C ALA A 384 6.07 -0.77 12.51
N TYR A 385 5.78 0.15 13.39
CA TYR A 385 4.46 0.69 13.63
C TYR A 385 4.52 2.20 13.70
N ALA A 386 3.43 2.86 13.34
CA ALA A 386 3.36 4.31 13.40
C ALA A 386 2.01 4.78 13.92
N THR A 387 2.02 5.97 14.50
CA THR A 387 0.82 6.70 14.95
C THR A 387 0.62 7.94 14.10
N LYS A 388 -0.65 8.31 13.86
CA LYS A 388 -1.01 9.57 13.22
C LYS A 388 -1.41 10.59 14.29
N LEU A 389 -0.73 11.72 14.29
CA LEU A 389 -1.03 12.81 15.21
C LEU A 389 -2.20 13.67 14.71
N PRO A 390 -2.84 14.46 15.59
CA PRO A 390 -3.95 15.34 15.21
C PRO A 390 -3.61 16.38 14.13
N ASN A 391 -2.34 16.78 14.03
CA ASN A 391 -1.84 17.69 12.98
C ASN A 391 -1.63 17.00 11.61
N GLY A 392 -1.88 15.68 11.52
CA GLY A 392 -1.72 14.90 10.30
C GLY A 392 -0.35 14.26 10.11
N GLU A 393 0.63 14.57 10.96
CA GLU A 393 1.95 13.93 10.92
C GLU A 393 1.88 12.47 11.35
N ILE A 394 2.68 11.63 10.69
CA ILE A 394 2.79 10.21 10.99
C ILE A 394 4.17 9.96 11.58
N HIS A 395 4.21 9.46 12.80
CA HIS A 395 5.45 9.19 13.52
C HIS A 395 5.66 7.69 13.73
N VAL A 396 6.85 7.22 13.34
CA VAL A 396 7.27 5.82 13.48
C VAL A 396 7.76 5.59 14.90
N PHE A 397 7.25 4.56 15.57
CA PHE A 397 7.74 4.20 16.92
C PHE A 397 9.20 3.75 16.90
N PRO A 398 9.97 4.06 17.93
CA PRO A 398 11.39 3.72 17.99
C PRO A 398 11.63 2.21 18.18
N ILE A 399 10.63 1.50 18.65
CA ILE A 399 10.66 0.07 18.94
C ILE A 399 9.92 -0.67 17.83
N GLN A 400 10.56 -1.66 17.23
CA GLN A 400 10.05 -2.48 16.15
C GLN A 400 10.12 -3.95 16.50
N TYR A 401 9.32 -4.78 15.85
CA TYR A 401 9.31 -6.22 16.08
C TYR A 401 10.21 -6.95 15.07
N ASN A 402 11.20 -7.65 15.59
CA ASN A 402 12.03 -8.55 14.82
C ASN A 402 11.32 -9.90 14.67
N LEU A 403 10.87 -10.23 13.46
CA LEU A 403 10.13 -11.46 13.18
C LEU A 403 11.02 -12.71 13.26
N VAL A 404 12.31 -12.56 12.97
CA VAL A 404 13.26 -13.69 12.95
C VAL A 404 13.55 -14.17 14.37
N GLU A 405 13.80 -13.22 15.27
CA GLU A 405 14.12 -13.50 16.67
C GLU A 405 12.89 -13.47 17.58
N ARG A 406 11.73 -13.05 17.02
CA ARG A 406 10.45 -12.94 17.73
C ARG A 406 10.54 -12.08 18.99
N ARG A 407 11.17 -10.92 18.87
CA ARG A 407 11.33 -9.96 19.97
C ARG A 407 11.25 -8.51 19.51
N TRP A 408 11.00 -7.62 20.47
CA TRP A 408 11.05 -6.18 20.25
C TRP A 408 12.47 -5.67 20.27
N ILE A 409 12.82 -4.73 19.40
CA ILE A 409 14.15 -4.17 19.22
C ILE A 409 14.10 -2.66 19.04
N ASN A 410 15.20 -1.99 19.41
CA ASN A 410 15.43 -0.60 19.04
C ASN A 410 16.02 -0.53 17.62
N PHE A 411 15.19 -0.13 16.68
CA PHE A 411 15.54 -0.13 15.25
C PHE A 411 16.69 0.84 14.92
N TRP A 412 16.66 2.05 15.47
CA TRP A 412 17.65 3.06 15.15
C TRP A 412 19.05 2.69 15.67
N ARG A 413 19.10 1.99 16.78
CA ARG A 413 20.38 1.47 17.29
C ARG A 413 20.97 0.41 16.36
N VAL A 414 20.14 -0.40 15.72
CA VAL A 414 20.60 -1.38 14.72
C VAL A 414 21.22 -0.67 13.51
N ILE A 415 20.61 0.42 13.06
CA ILE A 415 21.06 1.16 11.88
C ILE A 415 22.24 2.08 12.17
N ASP A 416 22.12 2.90 13.20
CA ASP A 416 23.07 3.97 13.48
C ASP A 416 24.17 3.58 14.46
N GLY A 417 24.01 2.44 15.15
CA GLY A 417 24.85 2.05 16.28
C GLY A 417 24.45 2.75 17.58
N PRO A 418 25.15 2.46 18.70
CA PRO A 418 24.70 2.81 20.05
C PRO A 418 24.92 4.27 20.46
N ARG A 419 25.53 5.10 19.64
CA ARG A 419 26.03 6.44 20.04
C ARG A 419 25.42 7.60 19.26
N THR A 420 24.29 7.40 18.61
CA THR A 420 23.61 8.49 17.91
C THR A 420 22.41 8.97 18.74
N GLU A 421 22.05 10.22 18.59
CA GLU A 421 20.89 10.79 19.26
C GLU A 421 19.60 10.02 18.93
N ARG A 422 19.44 9.62 17.67
CA ARG A 422 18.32 8.83 17.18
C ARG A 422 18.27 7.40 17.76
N SER A 423 19.41 6.85 18.15
CA SER A 423 19.46 5.50 18.76
C SER A 423 19.08 5.47 20.24
N ASP A 424 18.87 6.61 20.88
CA ASP A 424 18.24 6.69 22.21
C ASP A 424 16.71 6.81 22.03
N PRO A 425 15.92 5.75 22.34
CA PRO A 425 14.48 5.80 22.09
C PRO A 425 13.73 6.78 22.98
N ARG A 426 14.37 7.35 24.03
CA ARG A 426 13.78 8.39 24.88
C ARG A 426 13.61 9.71 24.12
N ASN A 427 14.45 9.98 23.11
CA ASN A 427 14.35 11.17 22.28
C ASN A 427 13.09 11.18 21.40
N TRP A 428 12.44 10.03 21.22
CA TRP A 428 11.18 9.93 20.49
C TRP A 428 10.04 10.75 21.13
N GLU A 429 10.12 11.01 22.43
CA GLU A 429 9.13 11.80 23.17
C GLU A 429 8.92 13.20 22.56
N GLN A 430 9.95 13.77 21.97
CA GLN A 430 9.90 15.09 21.35
C GLN A 430 9.25 15.06 19.97
N LEU A 431 8.96 13.88 19.43
CA LEU A 431 8.36 13.70 18.10
C LEU A 431 9.08 14.54 17.03
N ASP A 432 10.38 14.47 17.04
CA ASP A 432 11.24 15.25 16.14
C ASP A 432 11.14 14.77 14.68
N SER A 433 11.80 15.52 13.80
CA SER A 433 11.84 15.19 12.36
C SER A 433 12.40 13.80 12.06
N SER A 434 13.19 13.19 12.95
CA SER A 434 13.80 11.88 12.73
C SER A 434 12.78 10.74 12.78
N SER A 435 11.69 10.90 13.53
CA SER A 435 10.60 9.93 13.63
C SER A 435 9.47 10.19 12.62
N ASN A 436 9.47 11.34 11.94
CA ASN A 436 8.45 11.71 10.96
C ASN A 436 8.53 10.82 9.71
N TYR A 437 7.45 10.09 9.46
CA TYR A 437 7.35 9.13 8.36
C TYR A 437 7.36 9.80 6.99
N GLN A 438 6.65 10.91 6.84
CA GLN A 438 6.53 11.63 5.58
C GLN A 438 7.88 12.14 5.09
N LEU A 439 8.76 12.54 6.03
CA LEU A 439 10.11 13.02 5.75
C LEU A 439 11.11 11.92 5.41
N ASN A 440 11.06 10.82 6.15
CA ASN A 440 12.16 9.87 6.17
C ASN A 440 11.86 8.55 5.47
N CYS A 441 10.57 8.18 5.29
CA CYS A 441 10.18 6.83 4.88
C CYS A 441 9.26 6.82 3.67
N ALA A 442 8.34 7.77 3.58
CA ALA A 442 7.24 7.75 2.61
C ALA A 442 7.70 7.65 1.15
N VAL A 443 8.84 8.24 0.84
CA VAL A 443 9.41 8.26 -0.53
C VAL A 443 9.67 6.87 -1.10
N CYS A 444 10.03 5.89 -0.23
CA CYS A 444 10.28 4.50 -0.64
C CYS A 444 9.18 3.53 -0.17
N HIS A 445 8.22 4.00 0.62
CA HIS A 445 7.22 3.15 1.26
C HIS A 445 5.78 3.49 0.88
N THR A 446 5.57 4.53 0.08
CA THR A 446 4.26 4.93 -0.45
C THR A 446 4.36 5.24 -1.94
N SER A 447 3.21 5.35 -2.59
CA SER A 447 3.14 5.57 -4.03
C SER A 447 2.63 6.97 -4.37
N GLN A 448 3.21 7.56 -5.42
CA GLN A 448 2.89 8.90 -5.93
C GLN A 448 2.87 9.95 -4.82
N LEU A 449 3.98 10.02 -4.09
CA LEU A 449 4.20 11.01 -3.04
C LEU A 449 4.24 12.42 -3.64
N ARG A 450 3.53 13.37 -3.06
CA ARG A 450 3.53 14.76 -3.51
C ARG A 450 3.45 15.73 -2.32
N SER A 451 4.05 16.90 -2.47
CA SER A 451 3.85 18.03 -1.56
C SER A 451 2.79 18.96 -2.13
N VAL A 452 1.89 19.46 -1.29
CA VAL A 452 0.74 20.29 -1.73
C VAL A 452 1.07 21.79 -1.69
N LYS A 453 2.27 22.18 -1.33
CA LYS A 453 2.66 23.60 -1.26
C LYS A 453 3.14 24.15 -2.62
N VAL A 454 2.51 25.22 -3.06
CA VAL A 454 3.02 26.01 -4.20
C VAL A 454 4.30 26.73 -3.77
N GLY A 455 5.42 26.37 -4.39
CA GLY A 455 6.71 27.04 -4.17
C GLY A 455 7.66 26.42 -3.15
N GLY A 456 7.46 25.16 -2.77
CA GLY A 456 8.40 24.42 -1.92
C GLY A 456 7.83 23.16 -1.31
N PHE A 457 8.69 22.29 -0.77
CA PHE A 457 8.28 21.09 -0.07
C PHE A 457 7.76 21.46 1.33
N ASP A 458 6.49 21.20 1.60
CA ASP A 458 5.91 21.36 2.93
C ASP A 458 5.72 19.99 3.57
N VAL A 459 6.54 19.70 4.56
CA VAL A 459 6.53 18.42 5.30
C VAL A 459 5.21 18.15 6.00
N ASN A 460 4.49 19.19 6.37
CA ASN A 460 3.20 19.08 7.04
C ASN A 460 2.05 18.79 6.06
N ASN A 461 2.34 18.81 4.76
CA ASN A 461 1.33 18.66 3.72
C ASN A 461 1.76 17.65 2.62
N VAL A 462 2.51 16.64 3.02
CA VAL A 462 2.89 15.54 2.15
C VAL A 462 1.75 14.55 2.03
N GLN A 463 1.32 14.32 0.82
CA GLN A 463 0.27 13.36 0.47
C GLN A 463 0.86 12.26 -0.41
N PHE A 464 0.28 11.08 -0.33
CA PHE A 464 0.54 9.95 -1.23
C PHE A 464 -0.79 9.42 -1.74
N LYS A 465 -0.79 8.83 -2.94
CA LYS A 465 -2.01 8.29 -3.54
C LYS A 465 -2.40 6.97 -2.90
N GLU A 466 -1.41 6.08 -2.72
CA GLU A 466 -1.63 4.78 -2.08
C GLU A 466 -0.56 4.48 -1.05
N PRO A 467 -0.92 3.81 0.05
CA PRO A 467 0.03 3.22 0.97
C PRO A 467 0.69 1.99 0.32
N GLY A 468 1.97 1.76 0.60
CA GLY A 468 2.76 0.71 -0.07
C GLY A 468 3.17 1.11 -1.48
N ILE A 469 3.87 0.21 -2.16
CA ILE A 469 4.35 0.42 -3.54
C ILE A 469 3.36 -0.21 -4.50
N ASN A 470 2.66 0.62 -5.25
CA ASN A 470 1.64 0.20 -6.19
C ASN A 470 2.20 -0.16 -7.57
N CYS A 471 1.33 -0.70 -8.44
CA CYS A 471 1.67 -1.13 -9.80
C CYS A 471 2.32 0.00 -10.60
N GLU A 472 1.79 1.21 -10.48
CA GLU A 472 2.18 2.37 -11.28
C GLU A 472 3.51 3.01 -10.84
N MET A 473 4.09 2.57 -9.71
CA MET A 473 5.48 2.93 -9.37
C MET A 473 6.50 2.26 -10.30
N CYS A 474 6.12 1.17 -10.97
CA CYS A 474 6.93 0.49 -11.97
C CYS A 474 6.38 0.72 -13.39
N HIS A 475 5.08 0.63 -13.57
CA HIS A 475 4.42 0.68 -14.87
C HIS A 475 4.08 2.11 -15.34
N GLY A 476 4.27 3.13 -14.48
CA GLY A 476 3.89 4.50 -14.81
C GLY A 476 2.39 4.76 -14.76
N PRO A 477 1.95 6.01 -15.05
CA PRO A 477 0.55 6.40 -15.02
C PRO A 477 -0.27 5.61 -16.04
N SER A 478 -1.17 4.75 -15.58
CA SER A 478 -1.84 3.73 -16.42
C SER A 478 -3.32 3.98 -16.67
N ALA A 479 -3.85 5.15 -16.30
CA ALA A 479 -5.26 5.43 -16.54
C ALA A 479 -5.63 5.38 -18.03
N GLN A 480 -4.77 5.90 -18.91
CA GLN A 480 -4.99 5.84 -20.36
C GLN A 480 -4.89 4.40 -20.90
N HIS A 481 -3.92 3.61 -20.40
CA HIS A 481 -3.81 2.20 -20.77
C HIS A 481 -5.08 1.41 -20.45
N ALA A 482 -5.68 1.62 -19.27
CA ALA A 482 -6.93 0.94 -18.91
C ALA A 482 -8.07 1.30 -19.86
N VAL A 483 -8.14 2.56 -20.29
CA VAL A 483 -9.09 3.04 -21.28
C VAL A 483 -8.86 2.39 -22.64
N ASP A 484 -7.61 2.43 -23.13
CA ASP A 484 -7.23 1.90 -24.44
C ASP A 484 -7.52 0.40 -24.55
N ILE A 485 -7.27 -0.36 -23.48
CA ILE A 485 -7.59 -1.79 -23.42
C ILE A 485 -9.10 -2.03 -23.42
N ALA A 486 -9.84 -1.24 -22.65
CA ALA A 486 -11.30 -1.36 -22.66
C ALA A 486 -11.87 -1.12 -24.05
N GLU A 487 -11.38 -0.09 -24.75
CA GLU A 487 -11.73 0.17 -26.15
C GLU A 487 -11.33 -0.93 -27.11
N SER A 488 -10.10 -1.46 -26.99
CA SER A 488 -9.62 -2.48 -27.91
C SER A 488 -10.46 -3.75 -27.89
N ARG A 489 -11.07 -4.08 -26.73
CA ARG A 489 -11.99 -5.21 -26.60
C ARG A 489 -13.28 -5.02 -27.38
N PHE A 490 -13.73 -3.76 -27.55
CA PHE A 490 -14.96 -3.46 -28.27
C PHE A 490 -14.74 -3.24 -29.79
N TYR A 491 -13.58 -2.73 -30.18
CA TYR A 491 -13.34 -2.26 -31.55
C TYR A 491 -12.27 -3.04 -32.31
N ALA A 492 -11.84 -4.19 -31.83
CA ALA A 492 -10.82 -5.04 -32.45
C ALA A 492 -9.50 -4.32 -32.83
N LYS A 493 -9.19 -3.22 -32.13
CA LYS A 493 -7.90 -2.55 -32.23
C LYS A 493 -6.85 -3.28 -31.40
N ALA A 494 -5.60 -3.32 -31.85
CA ALA A 494 -4.51 -3.77 -31.02
C ALA A 494 -4.41 -2.90 -29.75
N PRO A 495 -4.23 -3.51 -28.57
CA PRO A 495 -4.05 -2.76 -27.34
C PRO A 495 -2.88 -1.81 -27.48
N LEU A 496 -3.01 -0.60 -26.96
CA LEU A 496 -1.88 0.31 -26.85
C LEU A 496 -0.98 -0.15 -25.70
N ASP A 497 0.31 0.02 -25.90
CA ASP A 497 1.32 -0.35 -24.91
C ASP A 497 1.11 0.43 -23.58
N PRO A 498 1.43 -0.19 -22.45
CA PRO A 498 1.46 0.53 -21.18
C PRO A 498 2.50 1.67 -21.22
N PRO A 499 2.45 2.66 -20.34
CA PRO A 499 3.38 3.78 -20.30
C PRO A 499 4.85 3.36 -20.24
N VAL A 500 5.13 2.22 -19.59
CA VAL A 500 6.42 1.53 -19.61
C VAL A 500 6.25 0.20 -20.30
N ASN A 501 6.80 0.06 -21.50
CA ASN A 501 6.85 -1.22 -22.23
C ASN A 501 8.17 -1.93 -21.85
N PHE A 502 8.07 -2.94 -20.98
CA PHE A 502 9.22 -3.68 -20.48
C PHE A 502 9.96 -4.49 -21.54
N ASP A 503 9.31 -4.81 -22.66
CA ASP A 503 9.96 -5.50 -23.79
C ASP A 503 10.83 -4.55 -24.63
N GLN A 504 10.66 -3.24 -24.46
CA GLN A 504 11.36 -2.20 -25.26
C GLN A 504 12.39 -1.41 -24.44
N ILE A 505 12.37 -1.47 -23.10
CA ILE A 505 13.35 -0.80 -22.27
C ILE A 505 14.63 -1.63 -22.16
N ASP A 506 15.76 -0.96 -22.07
CA ASP A 506 17.03 -1.63 -21.80
C ASP A 506 17.16 -2.01 -20.30
N LYS A 507 18.17 -2.80 -20.00
CA LYS A 507 18.42 -3.28 -18.63
C LYS A 507 18.72 -2.14 -17.66
N ARG A 508 19.37 -1.10 -18.11
CA ARG A 508 19.70 0.06 -17.29
C ARG A 508 18.45 0.82 -16.91
N ASP A 509 17.53 0.98 -17.84
CA ASP A 509 16.24 1.61 -17.60
C ASP A 509 15.39 0.75 -16.67
N PHE A 510 15.41 -0.59 -16.84
CA PHE A 510 14.75 -1.51 -15.92
C PHE A 510 15.28 -1.36 -14.48
N ASP A 511 16.61 -1.39 -14.32
CA ASP A 511 17.24 -1.24 -13.00
C ASP A 511 17.00 0.15 -12.40
N ALA A 512 16.82 1.18 -13.26
CA ALA A 512 16.46 2.53 -12.82
C ALA A 512 15.09 2.60 -12.17
N ILE A 513 14.14 1.80 -12.63
CA ILE A 513 12.83 1.68 -11.97
C ILE A 513 13.00 1.16 -10.53
N CYS A 514 13.83 0.15 -10.33
CA CYS A 514 14.13 -0.37 -9.00
C CYS A 514 14.90 0.66 -8.13
N ALA A 515 15.77 1.45 -8.77
CA ALA A 515 16.60 2.45 -8.13
C ALA A 515 15.81 3.59 -7.45
N GLN A 516 14.54 3.79 -7.78
CA GLN A 516 13.67 4.75 -7.11
C GLN A 516 13.69 4.57 -5.58
N CYS A 517 13.77 3.30 -5.13
CA CYS A 517 13.74 2.95 -3.71
C CYS A 517 15.03 2.23 -3.27
N HIS A 518 15.72 1.55 -4.18
CA HIS A 518 16.90 0.73 -3.89
C HIS A 518 18.23 1.41 -4.23
N ALA A 519 18.20 2.71 -4.58
CA ALA A 519 19.37 3.60 -4.68
C ALA A 519 19.09 4.88 -3.91
N GLN A 520 20.06 5.39 -3.18
CA GLN A 520 19.89 6.67 -2.47
C GLN A 520 19.93 7.88 -3.39
N SER A 521 20.45 7.68 -4.57
CA SER A 521 20.78 8.76 -5.50
C SER A 521 19.63 9.23 -6.39
N ALA A 522 18.61 8.41 -6.60
CA ALA A 522 17.60 8.66 -7.61
C ALA A 522 16.54 9.71 -7.25
N LEU A 523 16.44 10.13 -6.00
CA LEU A 523 15.28 10.86 -5.48
C LEU A 523 15.54 12.34 -5.19
N ARG A 524 16.69 12.89 -5.60
CA ARG A 524 17.07 14.27 -5.27
C ARG A 524 16.96 15.22 -6.45
N LYS A 525 15.76 15.39 -7.00
CA LYS A 525 15.47 16.63 -7.73
C LYS A 525 14.83 17.61 -6.74
N PRO A 526 15.47 18.73 -6.39
CA PRO A 526 14.81 19.77 -5.59
C PRO A 526 13.53 20.22 -6.29
N GLY A 527 12.39 20.09 -5.62
CA GLY A 527 11.09 20.54 -6.12
C GLY A 527 10.22 19.50 -6.81
N THR A 528 10.67 18.24 -6.99
CA THR A 528 9.90 17.17 -7.65
C THR A 528 9.82 15.89 -6.82
N PHE A 529 9.65 16.00 -5.52
CA PHE A 529 9.36 14.83 -4.69
C PHE A 529 8.04 14.19 -5.17
N GLY A 530 8.13 12.96 -5.65
CA GLY A 530 6.99 12.11 -5.92
C GLY A 530 6.44 12.10 -7.34
N GLU A 531 6.90 12.94 -8.25
CA GLU A 531 6.59 12.79 -9.66
C GLU A 531 7.80 12.19 -10.40
N LEU A 532 7.74 10.89 -10.60
CA LEU A 532 8.67 10.20 -11.46
C LEU A 532 8.25 10.47 -12.91
N ASN A 533 9.13 11.07 -13.69
CA ASN A 533 8.88 11.28 -15.10
C ASN A 533 9.14 9.97 -15.85
N TYR A 534 8.11 9.17 -16.03
CA TYR A 534 8.17 8.07 -16.98
C TYR A 534 8.10 8.61 -18.38
N SER A 535 9.10 8.32 -19.21
CA SER A 535 9.01 8.52 -20.65
C SER A 535 8.76 7.17 -21.32
N ASN A 536 8.05 7.17 -22.44
CA ASN A 536 7.85 5.98 -23.27
C ASN A 536 9.18 5.40 -23.82
N SER A 537 10.29 6.12 -23.65
CA SER A 537 11.64 5.68 -24.00
C SER A 537 12.42 5.07 -22.85
N GLY A 538 11.82 5.00 -21.64
CA GLY A 538 12.38 4.23 -20.53
C GLY A 538 13.58 4.84 -19.82
N ASP A 539 14.12 5.99 -20.21
CA ASP A 539 15.31 6.54 -19.55
C ASP A 539 14.97 7.29 -18.26
N PHE A 540 14.73 6.54 -17.21
CA PHE A 540 14.48 7.07 -15.88
C PHE A 540 15.59 8.03 -15.41
N PHE A 541 16.86 7.73 -15.68
CA PHE A 541 17.98 8.53 -15.23
C PHE A 541 18.21 9.82 -16.03
N ARG A 542 17.69 9.94 -17.25
CA ARG A 542 17.71 11.23 -17.97
C ARG A 542 16.89 12.28 -17.25
N HIS A 543 15.80 11.86 -16.62
CA HIS A 543 14.86 12.73 -15.94
C HIS A 543 15.12 12.83 -14.44
N ASN A 544 15.77 11.82 -13.84
CA ASN A 544 16.06 11.75 -12.41
C ASN A 544 17.58 11.63 -12.19
N ALA A 545 18.21 12.75 -11.88
CA ALA A 545 19.65 12.80 -11.66
C ALA A 545 20.07 12.01 -10.41
N ARG A 546 21.10 11.18 -10.53
CA ARG A 546 21.76 10.55 -9.40
C ARG A 546 22.66 11.52 -8.67
N ALA A 547 22.62 11.52 -7.35
CA ALA A 547 23.63 12.20 -6.55
C ALA A 547 24.97 11.44 -6.68
N PRO A 548 26.10 12.15 -6.79
CA PRO A 548 27.42 11.51 -6.76
C PRO A 548 27.63 10.72 -5.47
N LEU A 549 28.28 9.56 -5.56
CA LEU A 549 28.61 8.74 -4.38
C LEU A 549 29.43 9.50 -3.32
N ALA A 550 30.18 10.51 -3.73
CA ALA A 550 30.96 11.38 -2.82
C ALA A 550 30.09 12.18 -1.84
N GLU A 551 28.81 12.39 -2.16
CA GLU A 551 27.87 13.11 -1.29
C GLU A 551 27.29 12.21 -0.19
N PHE A 552 27.51 10.88 -0.27
CA PHE A 552 27.02 9.96 0.76
C PHE A 552 27.91 10.03 2.01
N SER A 553 27.27 9.95 3.16
CA SER A 553 27.98 9.90 4.43
C SER A 553 28.89 8.65 4.49
N ARG A 554 30.02 8.74 5.17
CA ARG A 554 30.92 7.60 5.43
C ARG A 554 30.19 6.40 6.09
N LYS A 555 29.05 6.63 6.71
CA LYS A 555 28.20 5.57 7.30
C LYS A 555 27.58 4.62 6.25
N GLY A 556 27.47 5.03 5.00
CA GLY A 556 26.98 4.19 3.90
C GLY A 556 27.94 3.09 3.48
N PHE A 557 29.18 3.12 3.97
CA PHE A 557 30.26 2.22 3.56
C PHE A 557 30.95 1.58 4.76
N TYR A 558 31.48 0.38 4.56
CA TYR A 558 32.49 -0.21 5.40
C TYR A 558 33.85 0.45 5.16
N LYS A 559 34.79 0.29 6.08
CA LYS A 559 36.14 0.85 5.93
C LYS A 559 36.93 0.24 4.77
N ASP A 560 36.53 -0.93 4.30
CA ASP A 560 37.06 -1.58 3.10
C ASP A 560 36.43 -1.09 1.80
N GLY A 561 35.50 -0.14 1.87
CA GLY A 561 34.84 0.49 0.73
C GLY A 561 33.60 -0.25 0.20
N ARG A 562 33.22 -1.39 0.78
CA ARG A 562 31.98 -2.09 0.42
C ARG A 562 30.78 -1.34 0.95
N PHE A 563 29.64 -1.54 0.27
CA PHE A 563 28.39 -0.92 0.68
C PHE A 563 27.83 -1.55 1.94
N ARG A 564 27.41 -0.70 2.87
CA ARG A 564 26.86 -1.10 4.16
C ARG A 564 25.33 -0.94 4.22
N GLN A 565 24.76 0.09 3.59
CA GLN A 565 23.33 0.36 3.65
C GLN A 565 22.55 -0.37 2.56
N THR A 566 21.40 -0.94 2.91
CA THR A 566 20.51 -1.64 1.97
C THR A 566 19.89 -0.74 0.90
N THR A 567 19.87 0.57 1.10
CA THR A 567 19.42 1.53 0.10
C THR A 567 20.44 1.73 -1.04
N LEU A 568 21.61 1.10 -0.97
CA LEU A 568 22.66 1.15 -1.99
C LEU A 568 22.80 -0.17 -2.76
N ILE A 569 21.70 -0.92 -2.90
CA ILE A 569 21.69 -2.23 -3.58
C ILE A 569 22.02 -2.08 -5.07
N VAL A 570 21.45 -1.08 -5.74
CA VAL A 570 21.70 -0.85 -7.17
C VAL A 570 23.14 -0.46 -7.41
N GLU A 571 23.69 0.44 -6.61
CA GLU A 571 25.11 0.84 -6.70
C GLU A 571 26.07 -0.33 -6.43
N ALA A 572 25.69 -1.25 -5.53
CA ALA A 572 26.44 -2.48 -5.28
C ALA A 572 26.41 -3.41 -6.49
N LEU A 573 25.24 -3.61 -7.12
CA LEU A 573 25.09 -4.39 -8.34
C LEU A 573 25.95 -3.82 -9.49
N GLU A 574 25.90 -2.51 -9.70
CA GLU A 574 26.65 -1.83 -10.75
C GLU A 574 28.17 -1.94 -10.61
N ARG A 575 28.68 -2.15 -9.40
CA ARG A 575 30.12 -2.45 -9.18
C ARG A 575 30.50 -3.85 -9.62
N SER A 576 29.58 -4.80 -9.67
CA SER A 576 29.86 -6.19 -9.97
C SER A 576 30.32 -6.38 -11.43
N GLN A 577 31.19 -7.37 -11.65
CA GLN A 577 31.57 -7.76 -13.01
C GLN A 577 30.41 -8.42 -13.77
N CYS A 578 29.50 -9.08 -13.05
CA CYS A 578 28.27 -9.62 -13.62
C CYS A 578 27.44 -8.54 -14.31
N PHE A 579 27.30 -7.37 -13.69
CA PHE A 579 26.63 -6.22 -14.30
C PHE A 579 27.44 -5.63 -15.46
N LYS A 580 28.73 -5.33 -15.21
CA LYS A 580 29.58 -4.64 -16.18
C LYS A 580 29.83 -5.41 -17.47
N LYS A 581 29.99 -6.74 -17.37
CA LYS A 581 30.38 -7.61 -18.47
C LYS A 581 29.25 -8.56 -18.91
N GLY A 582 28.42 -9.01 -17.96
CA GLY A 582 27.38 -10.01 -18.18
C GLY A 582 26.01 -9.43 -18.50
N GLN A 583 25.87 -8.11 -18.50
CA GLN A 583 24.60 -7.41 -18.69
C GLN A 583 23.50 -7.92 -17.74
N LEU A 584 23.85 -8.23 -16.51
CA LEU A 584 22.92 -8.65 -15.47
C LEU A 584 22.02 -7.49 -15.04
N SER A 585 20.75 -7.76 -14.83
CA SER A 585 19.80 -6.81 -14.21
C SER A 585 19.04 -7.48 -13.07
N CYS A 586 18.25 -6.72 -12.33
CA CYS A 586 17.45 -7.20 -11.19
C CYS A 586 16.52 -8.35 -11.60
N GLU A 587 15.91 -8.26 -12.79
CA GLU A 587 14.96 -9.26 -13.31
C GLU A 587 15.58 -10.62 -13.60
N ASN A 588 16.89 -10.72 -13.79
CA ASN A 588 17.53 -12.02 -14.02
C ASN A 588 17.40 -12.94 -12.78
N CYS A 589 17.27 -12.37 -11.61
CA CYS A 589 17.19 -13.10 -10.35
C CYS A 589 15.84 -12.96 -9.64
N HIS A 590 15.21 -11.80 -9.74
CA HIS A 590 13.95 -11.49 -9.06
C HIS A 590 12.78 -11.50 -10.02
N ASP A 591 11.62 -11.94 -9.55
CA ASP A 591 10.34 -11.79 -10.22
C ASP A 591 9.53 -10.71 -9.48
N PRO A 592 9.37 -9.51 -10.07
CA PRO A 592 8.62 -8.42 -9.43
C PRO A 592 7.14 -8.76 -9.17
N HIS A 593 6.58 -9.70 -9.93
CA HIS A 593 5.24 -10.21 -9.75
C HIS A 593 5.19 -11.55 -9.01
N GLY A 594 6.35 -12.02 -8.54
CA GLY A 594 6.46 -13.29 -7.85
C GLY A 594 5.74 -13.29 -6.50
N PHE A 595 5.29 -14.48 -6.11
CA PHE A 595 4.65 -14.68 -4.84
C PHE A 595 5.67 -14.71 -3.70
N ASP A 596 5.59 -13.74 -2.80
CA ASP A 596 6.39 -13.73 -1.58
C ASP A 596 5.88 -14.76 -0.58
N SER A 597 6.75 -15.69 -0.20
CA SER A 597 6.46 -16.69 0.82
C SER A 597 7.52 -16.66 1.92
N ALA A 598 7.27 -17.35 3.01
CA ALA A 598 8.26 -17.51 4.08
C ALA A 598 9.55 -18.19 3.59
N SER A 599 9.46 -19.08 2.59
CA SER A 599 10.59 -19.75 1.95
C SER A 599 11.25 -18.91 0.84
N ASN A 600 10.52 -17.94 0.27
CA ASN A 600 11.03 -17.05 -0.77
C ASN A 600 10.61 -15.58 -0.51
N PRO A 601 11.16 -14.95 0.53
CA PRO A 601 10.72 -13.63 0.96
C PRO A 601 11.14 -12.49 0.03
N THR A 602 11.92 -12.75 -1.00
CA THR A 602 12.44 -11.76 -1.95
C THR A 602 12.05 -12.07 -3.40
N SER A 603 11.08 -12.95 -3.60
CA SER A 603 10.55 -13.32 -4.93
C SER A 603 11.64 -13.72 -5.93
N LEU A 604 12.58 -14.57 -5.51
CA LEU A 604 13.61 -15.13 -6.40
C LEU A 604 12.95 -16.09 -7.41
N LYS A 605 13.38 -16.01 -8.66
CA LYS A 605 12.92 -16.90 -9.74
C LYS A 605 13.34 -18.37 -9.53
N PHE A 606 14.40 -18.62 -8.79
CA PHE A 606 15.03 -19.93 -8.63
C PHE A 606 14.68 -20.53 -7.25
N LEU A 607 13.44 -20.95 -7.11
CA LEU A 607 12.94 -21.60 -5.91
C LEU A 607 13.66 -22.94 -5.68
N GLY A 608 14.08 -23.21 -4.47
CA GLY A 608 14.70 -24.47 -4.05
C GLY A 608 16.21 -24.58 -4.32
N ASN A 609 16.75 -23.92 -5.34
CA ASN A 609 18.20 -23.89 -5.58
C ASN A 609 18.67 -22.52 -6.10
N SER A 610 19.09 -21.64 -5.18
CA SER A 610 19.60 -20.32 -5.54
C SER A 610 20.88 -20.34 -6.38
N ASP A 611 21.62 -21.45 -6.43
CA ASP A 611 22.85 -21.55 -7.21
C ASP A 611 22.57 -21.60 -8.71
N LEU A 612 21.35 -21.97 -9.11
CA LEU A 612 20.91 -21.89 -10.52
C LEU A 612 20.95 -20.46 -11.07
N MET A 613 20.82 -19.44 -10.23
CA MET A 613 21.01 -18.03 -10.64
C MET A 613 22.42 -17.79 -11.19
N CYS A 614 23.41 -18.50 -10.63
CA CYS A 614 24.83 -18.34 -10.99
C CYS A 614 25.23 -19.31 -12.10
N THR A 615 24.83 -20.57 -11.98
CA THR A 615 25.28 -21.66 -12.86
C THR A 615 24.64 -21.61 -14.27
N GLY A 616 23.63 -20.76 -14.49
CA GLY A 616 23.14 -20.43 -15.82
C GLY A 616 24.22 -19.79 -16.70
N CYS A 617 25.07 -18.94 -16.12
CA CYS A 617 26.22 -18.31 -16.78
C CYS A 617 27.54 -19.03 -16.46
N HIS A 618 27.72 -19.50 -15.23
CA HIS A 618 28.91 -20.24 -14.76
C HIS A 618 28.68 -21.74 -14.85
N SER A 619 28.49 -22.23 -16.08
CA SER A 619 28.05 -23.62 -16.38
C SER A 619 29.03 -24.71 -15.90
N GLU A 620 30.32 -24.40 -15.75
CA GLU A 620 31.32 -25.32 -15.21
C GLU A 620 31.01 -25.78 -13.79
N PHE A 621 30.32 -24.95 -12.99
CA PHE A 621 29.93 -25.26 -11.60
C PHE A 621 28.59 -26.04 -11.51
N GLN A 622 27.95 -26.35 -12.63
CA GLN A 622 26.85 -27.33 -12.63
C GLN A 622 27.33 -28.73 -12.28
N LYS A 623 28.65 -29.02 -12.54
CA LYS A 623 29.26 -30.27 -12.14
C LYS A 623 29.56 -30.26 -10.63
N SER A 624 28.94 -31.18 -9.90
CA SER A 624 29.10 -31.29 -8.44
C SER A 624 30.57 -31.41 -7.99
N SER A 625 31.41 -32.13 -8.77
CA SER A 625 32.84 -32.23 -8.46
C SER A 625 33.59 -30.90 -8.56
N ARG A 626 33.22 -30.07 -9.55
CA ARG A 626 33.81 -28.72 -9.71
C ARG A 626 33.34 -27.79 -8.60
N LEU A 627 32.03 -27.84 -8.26
CA LEU A 627 31.49 -27.05 -7.18
C LEU A 627 32.13 -27.41 -5.83
N ALA A 628 32.29 -28.72 -5.52
CA ALA A 628 32.98 -29.18 -4.30
C ALA A 628 34.43 -28.74 -4.26
N GLN A 629 35.14 -28.86 -5.39
CA GLN A 629 36.54 -28.42 -5.50
C GLN A 629 36.69 -26.90 -5.34
N HIS A 630 35.71 -26.11 -5.81
CA HIS A 630 35.72 -24.67 -5.71
C HIS A 630 35.38 -24.19 -4.30
N SER A 631 34.32 -24.73 -3.72
CA SER A 631 33.79 -24.26 -2.42
C SER A 631 34.57 -24.79 -1.22
N HIS A 632 35.27 -25.93 -1.39
CA HIS A 632 35.94 -26.68 -0.29
C HIS A 632 34.98 -27.05 0.86
N HIS A 633 33.69 -27.14 0.56
CA HIS A 633 32.64 -27.53 1.50
C HIS A 633 31.89 -28.76 1.01
N LEU A 634 31.23 -29.43 1.94
CA LEU A 634 30.33 -30.54 1.57
C LEU A 634 29.21 -30.03 0.70
N LEU A 635 28.92 -30.71 -0.40
CA LEU A 635 27.81 -30.38 -1.28
C LEU A 635 26.50 -30.34 -0.50
N ALA A 636 25.62 -29.45 -0.88
CA ALA A 636 24.34 -29.16 -0.22
C ALA A 636 24.46 -28.54 1.19
N SER A 637 25.67 -28.30 1.71
CA SER A 637 25.86 -27.47 2.91
C SER A 637 25.71 -25.98 2.58
N GLU A 638 25.44 -25.14 3.58
CA GLU A 638 25.39 -23.68 3.40
C GLU A 638 26.72 -23.12 2.85
N GLY A 639 27.85 -23.70 3.24
CA GLY A 639 29.18 -23.30 2.75
C GLY A 639 29.42 -23.61 1.27
N SER A 640 28.70 -24.54 0.66
CA SER A 640 28.84 -24.86 -0.75
C SER A 640 27.98 -23.96 -1.66
N ARG A 641 27.13 -23.10 -1.09
CA ARG A 641 26.26 -22.21 -1.86
C ARG A 641 27.02 -20.99 -2.37
N CYS A 642 26.89 -20.68 -3.64
CA CYS A 642 27.55 -19.53 -4.28
C CYS A 642 27.31 -18.21 -3.52
N VAL A 643 26.06 -17.98 -3.14
CA VAL A 643 25.64 -16.74 -2.45
C VAL A 643 26.23 -16.59 -1.04
N SER A 644 26.69 -17.66 -0.42
CA SER A 644 27.24 -17.59 0.94
C SER A 644 28.61 -16.89 0.98
N CYS A 645 29.38 -17.03 -0.10
CA CYS A 645 30.70 -16.41 -0.23
C CYS A 645 30.66 -15.15 -1.10
N HIS A 646 29.96 -15.18 -2.25
CA HIS A 646 29.96 -14.11 -3.25
C HIS A 646 28.88 -13.03 -3.01
N MET A 647 27.90 -13.31 -2.17
CA MET A 647 26.86 -12.38 -1.74
C MET A 647 26.62 -12.50 -0.23
N PRO A 648 27.64 -12.28 0.61
CA PRO A 648 27.48 -12.44 2.06
C PRO A 648 26.43 -11.46 2.61
N ARG A 649 25.83 -11.83 3.75
CA ARG A 649 24.84 -11.00 4.45
C ARG A 649 25.55 -9.94 5.28
N ILE A 650 25.93 -8.85 4.64
CA ILE A 650 26.69 -7.76 5.26
C ILE A 650 25.99 -6.40 5.18
N MET A 651 24.90 -6.29 4.45
CA MET A 651 24.19 -5.00 4.37
C MET A 651 23.30 -4.78 5.60
N GLU A 652 23.44 -3.61 6.20
CA GLU A 652 22.61 -3.15 7.33
C GLU A 652 21.14 -3.02 6.93
N ALA A 653 20.31 -2.79 7.90
CA ALA A 653 18.87 -2.91 7.87
C ALA A 653 18.39 -4.36 7.67
N LEU A 654 17.09 -4.56 7.86
CA LEU A 654 16.48 -5.90 7.85
C LEU A 654 17.27 -6.94 8.66
N MET A 655 17.89 -6.50 9.76
CA MET A 655 18.67 -7.30 10.69
C MET A 655 19.83 -8.05 10.02
N PHE A 656 20.55 -7.41 9.10
CA PHE A 656 21.62 -8.02 8.30
C PHE A 656 21.19 -9.26 7.51
N ARG A 657 19.90 -9.36 7.15
CA ARG A 657 19.40 -10.44 6.30
C ARG A 657 19.59 -10.16 4.82
N THR A 658 19.91 -8.91 4.46
CA THR A 658 20.17 -8.51 3.07
C THR A 658 21.60 -8.89 2.68
N ARG A 659 21.71 -9.54 1.52
CA ARG A 659 22.98 -9.87 0.91
C ARG A 659 23.55 -8.67 0.17
N THR A 660 24.88 -8.54 0.12
CA THR A 660 25.49 -7.58 -0.82
C THR A 660 25.19 -7.99 -2.25
N HIS A 661 24.92 -7.00 -3.11
CA HIS A 661 24.72 -7.20 -4.53
C HIS A 661 25.97 -6.88 -5.36
N GLN A 662 27.09 -6.63 -4.71
CA GLN A 662 28.41 -6.74 -5.34
C GLN A 662 28.77 -8.22 -5.45
N ILE A 663 28.22 -8.87 -6.52
CA ILE A 663 28.10 -10.33 -6.62
C ILE A 663 29.46 -11.04 -6.74
N ASP A 664 30.45 -10.37 -7.27
CA ASP A 664 31.83 -10.85 -7.40
C ASP A 664 32.69 -10.58 -6.15
N ASP A 665 32.05 -10.22 -5.04
CA ASP A 665 32.75 -10.03 -3.78
C ASP A 665 33.46 -11.32 -3.34
N ILE A 666 34.71 -11.17 -2.92
CA ILE A 666 35.56 -12.28 -2.49
C ILE A 666 36.00 -12.01 -1.07
N PRO A 667 36.01 -13.02 -0.17
CA PRO A 667 36.49 -12.82 1.18
C PRO A 667 37.92 -12.29 1.22
N ASN A 668 38.14 -11.12 1.80
CA ASN A 668 39.46 -10.46 1.87
C ASN A 668 39.96 -10.47 3.32
N ALA A 669 40.85 -11.40 3.61
CA ALA A 669 41.41 -11.58 4.95
C ALA A 669 42.25 -10.38 5.42
N GLU A 670 42.99 -9.73 4.51
CA GLU A 670 43.89 -8.63 4.87
C GLU A 670 43.11 -7.40 5.31
N MET A 671 42.02 -7.09 4.60
CA MET A 671 41.14 -5.96 4.97
C MET A 671 40.45 -6.24 6.30
N THR A 672 40.02 -7.48 6.53
CA THR A 672 39.42 -7.87 7.80
C THR A 672 40.42 -7.84 8.95
N GLN A 673 41.68 -8.24 8.70
CA GLN A 673 42.75 -8.14 9.68
C GLN A 673 43.05 -6.66 10.02
N ARG A 674 43.04 -5.80 9.03
CA ARG A 674 43.30 -4.35 9.18
C ARG A 674 42.21 -3.61 9.93
N PHE A 675 40.94 -3.88 9.62
CA PHE A 675 39.81 -3.08 10.09
C PHE A 675 38.91 -3.83 11.08
N GLY A 676 39.09 -5.11 11.26
CA GLY A 676 38.23 -5.97 12.07
C GLY A 676 36.94 -6.38 11.36
N GLN A 677 36.32 -7.47 11.86
CA GLN A 677 35.10 -8.06 11.30
C GLN A 677 33.92 -7.06 11.28
N ALA A 678 33.86 -6.12 12.21
CA ALA A 678 32.78 -5.12 12.26
C ALA A 678 32.84 -4.07 11.14
N GLU A 679 34.05 -3.77 10.65
CA GLU A 679 34.29 -2.72 9.66
C GLU A 679 34.82 -3.24 8.30
N SER A 680 35.10 -4.54 8.24
CA SER A 680 35.41 -5.29 7.03
C SER A 680 34.89 -6.73 7.19
N PRO A 681 33.54 -6.94 7.08
CA PRO A 681 32.93 -8.24 7.31
C PRO A 681 33.47 -9.29 6.34
N ASN A 682 33.89 -10.45 6.84
CA ASN A 682 34.39 -11.56 6.05
C ASN A 682 33.36 -12.69 5.99
N ALA A 683 33.09 -13.21 4.81
CA ALA A 683 32.09 -14.26 4.60
C ALA A 683 32.43 -15.56 5.34
N CYS A 684 33.72 -15.93 5.44
CA CYS A 684 34.15 -17.11 6.17
C CYS A 684 33.87 -16.99 7.67
N LEU A 685 34.17 -15.82 8.24
CA LEU A 685 33.98 -15.54 9.66
C LEU A 685 32.52 -15.32 10.07
N ALA A 686 31.61 -15.19 9.11
CA ALA A 686 30.19 -15.19 9.39
C ALA A 686 29.65 -16.56 9.84
N CYS A 687 30.34 -17.66 9.47
CA CYS A 687 30.01 -19.03 9.85
C CYS A 687 31.04 -19.62 10.80
N HIS A 688 32.33 -19.34 10.58
CA HIS A 688 33.46 -19.81 11.42
C HIS A 688 33.78 -18.76 12.49
N THR A 689 32.83 -18.53 13.38
CA THR A 689 32.86 -17.43 14.37
C THR A 689 33.97 -17.57 15.41
N GLU A 690 34.53 -18.78 15.59
CA GLU A 690 35.64 -19.06 16.49
C GLU A 690 37.02 -18.85 15.82
N LYS A 691 37.04 -18.54 14.53
CA LYS A 691 38.26 -18.30 13.75
C LYS A 691 38.52 -16.80 13.60
N ASP A 692 39.72 -16.48 13.11
CA ASP A 692 40.17 -15.11 12.88
C ASP A 692 40.59 -14.86 11.41
N ALA A 693 40.96 -13.63 11.10
CA ALA A 693 41.35 -13.26 9.76
C ALA A 693 42.66 -13.93 9.29
N GLU A 694 43.56 -14.29 10.20
CA GLU A 694 44.79 -15.02 9.89
C GLU A 694 44.47 -16.44 9.44
N TRP A 695 43.53 -17.11 10.12
CA TRP A 695 43.04 -18.42 9.71
C TRP A 695 42.43 -18.36 8.29
N VAL A 696 41.61 -17.31 7.98
CA VAL A 696 41.07 -17.13 6.63
C VAL A 696 42.17 -16.94 5.60
N ARG A 697 43.16 -16.10 5.89
CA ARG A 697 44.32 -15.86 5.02
C ARG A 697 45.07 -17.17 4.68
N GLN A 698 45.33 -17.97 5.68
CA GLN A 698 46.04 -19.24 5.50
C GLN A 698 45.26 -20.20 4.59
N TRP A 699 43.94 -20.38 4.85
CA TRP A 699 43.09 -21.23 4.02
C TRP A 699 42.97 -20.76 2.58
N LEU A 700 42.85 -19.46 2.33
CA LEU A 700 42.81 -18.90 0.97
C LEU A 700 44.15 -19.13 0.23
N LEU A 701 45.30 -19.08 0.93
CA LEU A 701 46.59 -19.40 0.36
C LEU A 701 46.67 -20.88 0.01
N ASP A 702 46.24 -21.78 0.89
CA ASP A 702 46.24 -23.22 0.65
C ASP A 702 45.35 -23.61 -0.55
N TRP A 703 44.21 -22.94 -0.68
CA TRP A 703 43.31 -23.15 -1.85
C TRP A 703 43.95 -22.75 -3.18
N THR A 704 44.80 -21.70 -3.19
CA THR A 704 45.51 -21.27 -4.41
C THR A 704 46.66 -22.18 -4.77
N GLN A 705 47.35 -22.75 -3.79
CA GLN A 705 48.50 -23.66 -3.99
C GLN A 705 48.06 -25.04 -4.53
N VAL A 706 46.91 -25.56 -4.11
CA VAL A 706 46.35 -26.84 -4.59
C VAL A 706 45.93 -26.78 -6.06
N ARG A 707 45.69 -25.59 -6.62
CA ARG A 707 45.23 -25.45 -8.00
C ARG A 707 46.31 -25.55 -9.07
N GLY A 708 47.59 -25.48 -8.74
CA GLY A 708 48.72 -25.73 -9.68
C GLY A 708 48.59 -25.03 -11.02
N SER A 709 47.87 -23.88 -11.14
CA SER A 709 47.75 -23.08 -12.36
C SER A 709 47.77 -21.61 -11.99
N PRO A 710 48.55 -20.77 -12.69
CA PRO A 710 48.63 -19.36 -12.46
C PRO A 710 47.30 -18.72 -12.90
N MET A 711 46.41 -18.45 -11.98
CA MET A 711 45.36 -17.44 -12.22
C MET A 711 45.94 -16.08 -11.85
N ALA A 712 46.35 -15.41 -12.92
CA ALA A 712 46.44 -13.98 -13.12
C ALA A 712 46.57 -13.11 -11.85
N THR A 713 47.77 -13.00 -11.36
CA THR A 713 48.28 -11.75 -10.80
C THR A 713 48.46 -10.75 -11.92
N GLU A 714 47.38 -10.17 -12.42
CA GLU A 714 47.44 -8.94 -13.21
C GLU A 714 46.05 -8.32 -13.28
N LYS A 715 45.99 -7.12 -12.76
CA LYS A 715 44.94 -6.08 -12.87
C LYS A 715 44.06 -5.83 -11.64
N SER A 716 44.67 -5.41 -10.60
CA SER A 716 44.06 -4.50 -9.66
C SER A 716 44.98 -3.29 -9.41
N MET A 717 45.25 -2.56 -10.47
CA MET A 717 45.75 -1.16 -10.41
C MET A 717 45.35 -0.50 -11.73
N ASN A 718 44.23 0.18 -11.73
CA ASN A 718 43.95 1.49 -12.30
C ASN A 718 42.47 1.81 -12.10
#